data_e2039b384c75920f8ed225f33e70a81a
#
_entry.id   e2039b384c75920f8ed225f33e70a81a
#
_cell.length_a   1.000
_cell.length_b   1.000
_cell.length_c   1.000
_cell.angle_alpha   90.00
_cell.angle_beta   90.00
_cell.angle_gamma   90.00
#
_symmetry.space_group_name_H-M   'P 1'
#
loop_
_entity.id
_entity.type
_entity.pdbx_description
1 polymer ?
#
loop_
_entity_poly.entity_id
_entity_poly.type
_entity_poly.pdbx_seq_one_letter_code
_entity_poly.pdbx_strand_id
1 'polypeptide(L)'
;MHGSRAVALVLVAFGVACGAPAPRIERAEEVAPRVAFASMDADVWAFERRVEGVADDACVDVELRRGPSEIEVEREGERFVATVPLGSGENVLVARCELAGGTSVESAPLRLLVRLEDRPRAVVRARVEGDRVIVDLESSTPAEGRSAPLVRASWSGVGLVTEGGAPIETVTDRAVVLQRPANDGEYVVQGEITDAMGRGDRAAARFVVEGGAARVSDPMREHARWIADAVIYGAVPFLFGAPGLPAITARIDAVRALGVDTIWLSPITRSPDDDYGYAVTDYFDVRESYGTTEDLRALVEAAHARGMRVLMDFVPNHASDRHPYFEHAQRFGPRSPYYEFFDRDEGGEVTHYFDWENLPNLEYAHPEVQRMMREAFAHWARDLDVDGFRIDAAWGVQQREPGFFRALSEELYRVDPQLLLIAEASARDPYWREVGFAAAYDWTDEVGHWAWREATGWSGTDPGIDVPALREAIVATERARDGLEVVRFLDNNDTGARFLTRQGRGAHDAASMLLFTLPGLPALFTGAEIGAEYEPYAHEEPLVWEGGEDVARVLARGIATRRAVRALTEGELVMLEVDPADAVLAFLRRDPEGDVAPALVAIELSGEARRARITLPADAQRTFGARAWRDRLQDEAVSVERRAGEVIVPLAAHGARVFEGSVDRR
;
A
#
# COMPACT_ATOMS: atom_id res chain seq x y z
N MET A 1 -33.87 46.45 1.62
CA MET A 1 -34.03 47.67 2.46
C MET A 1 -32.65 48.01 2.98
N HIS A 2 -32.03 48.89 2.37
CA HIS A 2 -31.45 50.19 2.74
C HIS A 2 -30.59 50.25 4.01
N GLY A 3 -29.33 50.68 3.82
CA GLY A 3 -28.48 51.19 4.86
C GLY A 3 -27.04 51.51 4.43
N SER A 4 -26.89 52.40 3.44
CA SER A 4 -25.60 53.08 3.17
C SER A 4 -25.23 53.98 4.34
N ARG A 5 -23.95 53.97 4.75
CA ARG A 5 -23.30 55.07 5.49
C ARG A 5 -21.99 55.45 4.82
N ALA A 6 -22.01 56.58 4.17
CA ALA A 6 -20.86 57.34 3.75
C ALA A 6 -20.14 57.97 4.97
N VAL A 7 -18.84 58.00 4.99
CA VAL A 7 -18.04 58.83 5.91
C VAL A 7 -17.20 59.77 5.07
N ALA A 8 -17.31 61.02 5.42
CA ALA A 8 -16.80 62.17 4.74
C ALA A 8 -15.26 62.34 4.83
N LEU A 9 -14.72 62.82 3.71
CA LEU A 9 -13.38 63.30 3.54
C LEU A 9 -13.26 64.70 4.20
N VAL A 10 -12.30 64.89 5.12
CA VAL A 10 -11.87 66.22 5.58
C VAL A 10 -10.51 66.50 4.97
N LEU A 11 -10.50 67.44 4.01
CA LEU A 11 -9.29 68.08 3.48
C LEU A 11 -8.85 69.19 4.44
N VAL A 12 -7.63 69.07 4.94
CA VAL A 12 -6.91 70.20 5.55
C VAL A 12 -5.70 70.49 4.67
N ALA A 13 -5.76 71.62 4.02
CA ALA A 13 -4.62 72.21 3.31
C ALA A 13 -3.75 73.01 4.29
N PHE A 14 -2.46 72.74 4.34
CA PHE A 14 -1.45 73.64 4.93
C PHE A 14 -0.23 73.80 4.01
N GLY A 15 0.23 74.98 4.02
CA GLY A 15 1.02 75.73 3.12
C GLY A 15 2.43 75.25 2.79
N VAL A 16 2.83 75.79 1.69
CA VAL A 16 4.15 75.76 1.07
C VAL A 16 5.22 76.28 2.02
N ALA A 17 6.28 75.50 2.29
CA ALA A 17 7.56 76.00 2.69
C ALA A 17 8.65 75.37 1.82
N CYS A 18 9.38 76.25 1.07
CA CYS A 18 10.58 75.87 0.32
C CYS A 18 11.66 75.31 1.30
N GLY A 19 12.04 74.07 1.12
CA GLY A 19 13.14 73.39 1.81
C GLY A 19 13.99 72.64 0.81
N ALA A 20 15.27 72.73 0.92
CA ALA A 20 16.33 72.22 0.08
C ALA A 20 16.15 70.74 -0.39
N PRO A 21 16.71 70.36 -1.56
CA PRO A 21 16.58 68.98 -2.05
C PRO A 21 17.23 68.02 -1.07
N ALA A 22 16.44 67.00 -0.67
CA ALA A 22 16.95 65.88 0.10
C ALA A 22 18.09 65.22 -0.66
N PRO A 23 19.15 64.76 0.02
CA PRO A 23 20.22 64.03 -0.63
C PRO A 23 19.65 62.78 -1.29
N ARG A 24 19.85 62.64 -2.62
CA ARG A 24 19.66 61.38 -3.32
C ARG A 24 20.51 60.34 -2.58
N ILE A 25 19.85 59.41 -1.89
CA ILE A 25 20.48 58.14 -1.54
C ILE A 25 20.69 57.45 -2.89
N GLU A 26 21.91 57.53 -3.43
CA GLU A 26 22.36 56.64 -4.46
C GLU A 26 22.18 55.23 -3.87
N ARG A 27 21.21 54.46 -4.38
CA ARG A 27 21.23 53.04 -4.18
C ARG A 27 22.57 52.60 -4.75
N ALA A 28 23.46 52.10 -3.88
CA ALA A 28 24.63 51.39 -4.31
C ALA A 28 24.12 50.38 -5.35
N GLU A 29 24.62 50.51 -6.58
CA GLU A 29 24.44 49.41 -7.56
C GLU A 29 25.01 48.17 -6.87
N GLU A 30 24.12 47.20 -6.58
CA GLU A 30 24.51 45.92 -6.06
C GLU A 30 25.35 45.27 -7.19
N VAL A 31 26.65 45.34 -7.08
CA VAL A 31 27.59 44.76 -8.05
C VAL A 31 27.27 43.27 -8.05
N ALA A 32 26.81 42.76 -9.16
CA ALA A 32 26.49 41.32 -9.31
C ALA A 32 27.72 40.50 -8.85
N PRO A 33 27.52 39.41 -8.09
CA PRO A 33 28.63 38.60 -7.62
C PRO A 33 29.39 38.04 -8.82
N ARG A 34 30.73 38.08 -8.75
CA ARG A 34 31.64 37.63 -9.84
C ARG A 34 31.53 36.13 -10.09
N VAL A 35 31.04 35.35 -9.10
CA VAL A 35 30.72 33.94 -9.21
C VAL A 35 29.46 33.64 -8.43
N ALA A 36 28.54 32.90 -9.01
CA ALA A 36 27.27 32.51 -8.38
C ALA A 36 26.76 31.19 -8.91
N PHE A 37 26.05 30.42 -8.07
CA PHE A 37 25.30 29.27 -8.52
C PHE A 37 24.03 29.70 -9.29
N ALA A 38 23.78 29.04 -10.39
CA ALA A 38 22.49 29.02 -11.07
C ALA A 38 21.55 27.98 -10.45
N SER A 39 22.12 26.89 -9.91
CA SER A 39 21.41 25.89 -9.11
C SER A 39 20.90 26.49 -7.80
N MET A 40 19.77 25.98 -7.32
CA MET A 40 19.10 26.42 -6.09
C MET A 40 19.33 25.39 -4.96
N ASP A 41 19.20 25.84 -3.70
CA ASP A 41 19.12 24.95 -2.55
C ASP A 41 18.02 23.93 -2.76
N ALA A 42 18.30 22.66 -2.40
CA ALA A 42 17.40 21.55 -2.67
C ALA A 42 17.54 20.37 -1.70
N ASP A 43 16.44 19.68 -1.48
CA ASP A 43 16.47 18.28 -1.08
C ASP A 43 16.86 17.42 -2.30
N VAL A 44 17.67 16.40 -2.09
CA VAL A 44 18.23 15.56 -3.14
C VAL A 44 18.03 14.09 -2.78
N TRP A 45 17.54 13.30 -3.72
CA TRP A 45 17.34 11.85 -3.60
C TRP A 45 18.39 11.06 -4.40
N ALA A 46 19.64 11.59 -4.41
CA ALA A 46 20.78 10.98 -5.06
C ALA A 46 22.06 11.28 -4.29
N PHE A 47 23.08 10.42 -4.42
CA PHE A 47 24.42 10.68 -3.88
C PHE A 47 25.34 11.41 -4.87
N GLU A 48 24.78 11.93 -5.94
CA GLU A 48 25.46 12.72 -6.95
C GLU A 48 24.52 13.78 -7.50
N ARG A 49 25.00 15.00 -7.74
CA ARG A 49 24.19 16.08 -8.32
C ARG A 49 25.01 16.89 -9.30
N ARG A 50 24.45 17.14 -10.49
CA ARG A 50 24.95 18.14 -11.40
C ARG A 50 24.56 19.53 -10.89
N VAL A 51 25.54 20.40 -10.68
CA VAL A 51 25.36 21.80 -10.29
C VAL A 51 25.89 22.72 -11.38
N GLU A 52 25.21 23.85 -11.54
CA GLU A 52 25.56 24.85 -12.54
C GLU A 52 25.72 26.22 -11.91
N GLY A 53 26.56 27.02 -12.49
CA GLY A 53 26.76 28.41 -12.06
C GLY A 53 27.31 29.30 -13.16
N VAL A 54 27.51 30.56 -12.81
CA VAL A 54 28.10 31.61 -13.66
C VAL A 54 29.29 32.23 -12.99
N ALA A 55 30.31 32.51 -13.78
CA ALA A 55 31.52 33.25 -13.35
C ALA A 55 31.88 34.24 -14.44
N ASP A 56 32.10 35.52 -14.06
CA ASP A 56 32.39 36.57 -15.00
C ASP A 56 33.79 36.39 -15.67
N ASP A 57 34.03 37.13 -16.75
CA ASP A 57 35.29 37.06 -17.52
C ASP A 57 36.54 37.46 -16.70
N ALA A 58 36.39 38.10 -15.54
CA ALA A 58 37.51 38.43 -14.66
C ALA A 58 37.98 37.19 -13.86
N CYS A 59 37.22 36.13 -13.82
CA CYS A 59 37.61 34.87 -13.22
C CYS A 59 38.57 34.12 -14.14
N VAL A 60 39.84 34.03 -13.72
CA VAL A 60 40.86 33.25 -14.43
C VAL A 60 40.61 31.75 -14.24
N ASP A 61 40.16 31.37 -13.04
CA ASP A 61 39.82 30.02 -12.69
C ASP A 61 38.62 29.96 -11.76
N VAL A 62 37.89 28.83 -11.74
CA VAL A 62 36.75 28.57 -10.87
C VAL A 62 36.96 27.25 -10.16
N GLU A 63 37.13 27.31 -8.86
CA GLU A 63 37.19 26.16 -7.98
C GLU A 63 35.82 25.92 -7.33
N LEU A 64 35.33 24.68 -7.33
CA LEU A 64 34.17 24.28 -6.56
C LEU A 64 34.61 23.45 -5.34
N ARG A 65 34.13 23.81 -4.15
CA ARG A 65 34.50 23.15 -2.90
C ARG A 65 33.31 22.64 -2.12
N ARG A 66 33.46 21.44 -1.56
CA ARG A 66 32.60 20.88 -0.51
C ARG A 66 33.46 20.62 0.74
N GLY A 67 33.40 21.54 1.72
CA GLY A 67 34.32 21.50 2.84
C GLY A 67 35.79 21.52 2.38
N PRO A 68 36.62 20.53 2.78
CA PRO A 68 38.03 20.48 2.35
C PRO A 68 38.23 19.87 0.95
N SER A 69 37.20 19.27 0.35
CA SER A 69 37.29 18.61 -0.93
C SER A 69 37.09 19.58 -2.08
N GLU A 70 37.99 19.56 -3.03
CA GLU A 70 37.92 20.27 -4.30
C GLU A 70 37.23 19.35 -5.34
N ILE A 71 36.39 19.95 -6.17
CA ILE A 71 35.56 19.24 -7.16
C ILE A 71 35.90 19.82 -8.51
N GLU A 72 36.14 18.95 -9.48
CA GLU A 72 36.47 19.32 -10.85
C GLU A 72 35.31 20.07 -11.50
N VAL A 73 35.61 21.16 -12.19
CA VAL A 73 34.63 22.06 -12.81
C VAL A 73 34.91 22.12 -14.31
N GLU A 74 33.90 21.89 -15.08
CA GLU A 74 33.90 22.17 -16.53
C GLU A 74 33.41 23.59 -16.75
N ARG A 75 34.21 24.42 -17.47
CA ARG A 75 33.85 25.81 -17.75
C ARG A 75 33.75 26.07 -19.24
N GLU A 76 32.66 26.71 -19.65
CA GLU A 76 32.43 27.19 -21.01
C GLU A 76 31.96 28.65 -20.98
N GLY A 77 32.88 29.56 -21.32
CA GLY A 77 32.65 31.01 -21.19
C GLY A 77 32.37 31.42 -19.75
N GLU A 78 31.26 32.10 -19.54
CA GLU A 78 30.82 32.52 -18.20
C GLU A 78 30.10 31.39 -17.41
N ARG A 79 29.75 30.27 -18.03
CA ARG A 79 29.09 29.14 -17.35
C ARG A 79 30.09 28.14 -16.83
N PHE A 80 29.81 27.60 -15.65
CA PHE A 80 30.49 26.43 -15.11
C PHE A 80 29.50 25.34 -14.73
N VAL A 81 29.95 24.11 -14.83
CA VAL A 81 29.17 22.91 -14.47
C VAL A 81 30.07 21.94 -13.72
N ALA A 82 29.53 21.27 -12.71
CA ALA A 82 30.24 20.23 -12.01
C ALA A 82 29.27 19.10 -11.62
N THR A 83 29.75 17.87 -11.67
CA THR A 83 29.08 16.73 -11.08
C THR A 83 29.63 16.50 -9.68
N VAL A 84 28.80 16.73 -8.67
CA VAL A 84 29.20 16.76 -7.26
C VAL A 84 28.82 15.45 -6.58
N PRO A 85 29.78 14.66 -6.09
CA PRO A 85 29.46 13.55 -5.20
C PRO A 85 28.99 14.11 -3.85
N LEU A 86 27.85 13.60 -3.34
CA LEU A 86 27.20 14.06 -2.13
C LEU A 86 27.28 12.99 -1.03
N GLY A 87 27.22 13.41 0.22
CA GLY A 87 27.00 12.52 1.36
C GLY A 87 25.59 12.68 1.92
N SER A 88 25.11 11.72 2.69
CA SER A 88 23.85 11.84 3.43
C SER A 88 23.82 13.10 4.29
N GLY A 89 22.66 13.74 4.40
CA GLY A 89 22.49 15.00 5.14
C GLY A 89 22.92 16.25 4.36
N GLU A 90 23.28 17.31 5.07
CA GLU A 90 23.59 18.62 4.46
C GLU A 90 24.94 18.62 3.76
N ASN A 91 24.97 19.07 2.51
CA ASN A 91 26.16 19.33 1.72
C ASN A 91 26.20 20.82 1.36
N VAL A 92 27.22 21.52 1.80
CA VAL A 92 27.42 22.94 1.53
C VAL A 92 28.52 23.10 0.48
N LEU A 93 28.15 23.70 -0.66
CA LEU A 93 29.05 23.96 -1.77
C LEU A 93 29.36 25.45 -1.85
N VAL A 94 30.61 25.79 -2.15
CA VAL A 94 31.07 27.18 -2.39
C VAL A 94 31.88 27.18 -3.67
N ALA A 95 31.52 28.06 -4.61
CA ALA A 95 32.32 28.32 -5.80
C ALA A 95 33.26 29.51 -5.53
N ARG A 96 34.54 29.34 -5.86
CA ARG A 96 35.59 30.33 -5.70
C ARG A 96 36.11 30.73 -7.06
N CYS A 97 36.06 32.01 -7.33
CA CYS A 97 36.63 32.64 -8.52
C CYS A 97 38.02 33.17 -8.20
N GLU A 98 39.06 32.72 -8.91
CA GLU A 98 40.39 33.30 -8.87
C GLU A 98 40.50 34.45 -9.87
N LEU A 99 41.06 35.56 -9.43
CA LEU A 99 41.28 36.77 -10.23
C LEU A 99 42.74 36.87 -10.68
N ALA A 100 43.00 37.51 -11.80
CA ALA A 100 44.36 37.70 -12.39
C ALA A 100 45.39 38.31 -11.43
N GLY A 101 44.96 38.92 -10.32
CA GLY A 101 45.83 39.49 -9.27
C GLY A 101 46.16 38.56 -8.10
N GLY A 102 45.74 37.27 -8.15
CA GLY A 102 45.94 36.32 -7.05
C GLY A 102 44.99 36.48 -5.88
N THR A 103 43.98 37.35 -6.00
CA THR A 103 42.85 37.44 -5.06
C THR A 103 41.72 36.59 -5.50
N SER A 104 40.88 36.14 -4.57
CA SER A 104 39.72 35.32 -4.88
C SER A 104 38.43 35.86 -4.28
N VAL A 105 37.31 35.56 -4.93
CA VAL A 105 35.94 35.88 -4.50
C VAL A 105 35.15 34.61 -4.39
N GLU A 106 34.35 34.47 -3.33
CA GLU A 106 33.51 33.30 -3.12
C GLU A 106 32.02 33.61 -3.42
N SER A 107 31.30 32.63 -3.92
CA SER A 107 29.85 32.68 -4.09
C SER A 107 29.13 32.65 -2.74
N ALA A 108 27.84 33.00 -2.74
CA ALA A 108 26.93 32.48 -1.70
C ALA A 108 26.94 30.93 -1.70
N PRO A 109 26.83 30.30 -0.52
CA PRO A 109 26.82 28.84 -0.45
C PRO A 109 25.56 28.27 -1.08
N LEU A 110 25.69 27.14 -1.82
CA LEU A 110 24.60 26.30 -2.26
C LEU A 110 24.44 25.15 -1.27
N ARG A 111 23.22 24.93 -0.76
CA ARG A 111 22.91 23.89 0.23
C ARG A 111 22.10 22.78 -0.43
N LEU A 112 22.63 21.57 -0.39
CA LEU A 112 21.98 20.37 -0.90
C LEU A 112 21.79 19.40 0.28
N LEU A 113 20.53 19.08 0.61
CA LEU A 113 20.18 18.13 1.66
C LEU A 113 19.87 16.77 1.04
N VAL A 114 20.81 15.82 1.14
CA VAL A 114 20.57 14.45 0.71
C VAL A 114 19.67 13.75 1.73
N ARG A 115 18.48 13.34 1.29
CA ARG A 115 17.47 12.68 2.10
C ARG A 115 17.70 11.17 2.23
N LEU A 116 18.55 10.60 1.38
CA LEU A 116 18.91 9.18 1.45
C LEU A 116 19.78 8.91 2.66
N GLU A 117 19.45 7.84 3.38
CA GLU A 117 20.30 7.39 4.46
C GLU A 117 21.51 6.62 3.94
N ASP A 118 22.62 6.84 4.63
CA ASP A 118 23.92 6.25 4.36
C ASP A 118 23.98 4.86 5.01
N ARG A 119 23.13 3.93 4.58
CA ARG A 119 23.01 2.56 5.12
C ARG A 119 23.75 1.55 4.24
N PRO A 120 24.35 0.50 4.80
CA PRO A 120 24.75 -0.67 4.02
C PRO A 120 23.47 -1.32 3.44
N ARG A 121 23.63 -2.15 2.42
CA ARG A 121 22.52 -2.92 1.83
C ARG A 121 22.67 -4.38 2.20
N ALA A 122 21.80 -4.89 3.08
CA ALA A 122 21.72 -6.30 3.41
C ALA A 122 21.08 -7.10 2.26
N VAL A 123 21.60 -8.26 1.98
CA VAL A 123 21.02 -9.24 1.04
C VAL A 123 21.17 -10.62 1.63
N VAL A 124 20.07 -11.23 2.05
CA VAL A 124 20.02 -12.62 2.49
C VAL A 124 19.78 -13.52 1.28
N ARG A 125 20.68 -14.46 1.05
CA ARG A 125 20.46 -15.53 0.09
C ARG A 125 20.23 -16.84 0.82
N ALA A 126 19.29 -17.62 0.34
CA ALA A 126 19.02 -18.96 0.83
C ALA A 126 19.21 -19.98 -0.31
N ARG A 127 19.76 -21.17 0.03
CA ARG A 127 19.84 -22.32 -0.86
C ARG A 127 19.65 -23.61 -0.07
N VAL A 128 19.15 -24.64 -0.72
CA VAL A 128 18.90 -25.94 -0.10
C VAL A 128 19.85 -26.98 -0.71
N GLU A 129 20.52 -27.71 0.16
CA GLU A 129 21.44 -28.82 -0.21
C GLU A 129 21.11 -30.08 0.63
N GLY A 130 20.27 -30.95 0.07
CA GLY A 130 19.76 -32.12 0.80
C GLY A 130 18.88 -31.70 1.99
N ASP A 131 19.32 -32.12 3.21
CA ASP A 131 18.62 -31.78 4.46
C ASP A 131 19.10 -30.45 5.09
N ARG A 132 19.85 -29.64 4.37
CA ARG A 132 20.45 -28.41 4.88
C ARG A 132 19.85 -27.21 4.18
N VAL A 133 19.59 -26.15 4.93
CA VAL A 133 19.28 -24.82 4.41
C VAL A 133 20.48 -23.93 4.70
N ILE A 134 21.12 -23.44 3.67
CA ILE A 134 22.28 -22.56 3.79
C ILE A 134 21.83 -21.14 3.51
N VAL A 135 22.11 -20.24 4.44
CA VAL A 135 21.78 -18.81 4.31
C VAL A 135 23.04 -17.97 4.45
N ASP A 136 23.17 -16.94 3.65
CA ASP A 136 24.34 -16.05 3.68
C ASP A 136 23.99 -14.58 3.40
N LEU A 137 24.88 -13.70 3.87
CA LEU A 137 24.89 -12.24 3.67
C LEU A 137 26.07 -11.79 2.79
N GLU A 138 26.67 -12.71 2.01
CA GLU A 138 27.88 -12.44 1.23
C GLU A 138 27.67 -11.43 0.11
N SER A 139 26.43 -11.32 -0.40
CA SER A 139 26.04 -10.34 -1.43
C SER A 139 25.72 -8.96 -0.88
N SER A 140 25.78 -8.78 0.44
CA SER A 140 25.55 -7.47 1.07
C SER A 140 26.68 -6.51 0.75
N THR A 141 26.31 -5.23 0.55
CA THR A 141 27.26 -4.20 0.14
C THR A 141 27.32 -3.05 1.18
N PRO A 142 28.46 -2.36 1.28
CA PRO A 142 28.54 -1.10 2.01
C PRO A 142 27.54 -0.06 1.47
N ALA A 143 27.32 1.01 2.24
CA ALA A 143 26.51 2.15 1.80
C ALA A 143 27.04 2.72 0.47
N GLU A 144 26.12 3.14 -0.40
CA GLU A 144 26.44 3.72 -1.70
C GLU A 144 27.36 4.94 -1.55
N GLY A 145 28.44 4.98 -2.34
CA GLY A 145 29.41 6.08 -2.29
C GLY A 145 30.34 6.07 -1.06
N ARG A 146 30.33 5.02 -0.23
CA ARG A 146 31.17 4.89 0.95
C ARG A 146 31.89 3.56 1.03
N SER A 147 33.09 3.58 1.63
CA SER A 147 33.97 2.41 1.77
C SER A 147 34.01 1.84 3.20
N ALA A 148 33.03 2.17 4.06
CA ALA A 148 32.99 1.61 5.41
C ALA A 148 32.77 0.09 5.35
N PRO A 149 33.69 -0.75 5.87
CA PRO A 149 33.55 -2.18 5.77
C PRO A 149 32.39 -2.68 6.63
N LEU A 150 31.74 -3.74 6.19
CA LEU A 150 30.76 -4.49 6.97
C LEU A 150 31.48 -5.28 8.06
N VAL A 151 31.14 -5.06 9.33
CA VAL A 151 31.89 -5.58 10.49
C VAL A 151 31.12 -6.56 11.33
N ARG A 152 29.79 -6.61 11.23
CA ARG A 152 28.94 -7.47 12.04
C ARG A 152 27.80 -8.04 11.21
N ALA A 153 27.49 -9.32 11.47
CA ALA A 153 26.26 -9.95 11.04
C ALA A 153 25.50 -10.49 12.26
N SER A 154 24.18 -10.48 12.22
CA SER A 154 23.30 -11.15 13.17
C SER A 154 22.12 -11.79 12.44
N TRP A 155 21.53 -12.81 13.05
CA TRP A 155 20.47 -13.59 12.45
C TRP A 155 19.30 -13.75 13.40
N SER A 156 18.10 -13.88 12.85
CA SER A 156 16.90 -14.26 13.59
C SER A 156 16.00 -15.17 12.75
N GLY A 157 15.19 -15.99 13.42
CA GLY A 157 14.24 -16.87 12.75
C GLY A 157 13.61 -17.84 13.72
N VAL A 158 12.29 -17.80 13.84
CA VAL A 158 11.54 -18.57 14.85
C VAL A 158 11.76 -20.06 14.69
N GLY A 159 12.32 -20.68 15.74
CA GLY A 159 12.57 -22.12 15.79
C GLY A 159 13.68 -22.64 14.88
N LEU A 160 14.49 -21.74 14.30
CA LEU A 160 15.61 -22.11 13.45
C LEU A 160 16.86 -22.40 14.27
N VAL A 161 17.50 -23.52 13.99
CA VAL A 161 18.77 -23.96 14.64
C VAL A 161 19.82 -24.26 13.59
N THR A 162 21.09 -24.08 13.97
CA THR A 162 22.22 -24.44 13.14
C THR A 162 22.34 -25.97 13.03
N GLU A 163 23.13 -26.46 12.09
CA GLU A 163 23.46 -27.90 11.98
C GLU A 163 24.05 -28.48 13.30
N GLY A 164 24.70 -27.64 14.08
CA GLY A 164 25.22 -28.02 15.42
C GLY A 164 24.19 -27.93 16.55
N GLY A 165 22.93 -27.60 16.26
CA GLY A 165 21.84 -27.49 17.25
C GLY A 165 21.81 -26.18 18.05
N ALA A 166 22.63 -25.18 17.74
CA ALA A 166 22.60 -23.88 18.38
C ALA A 166 21.49 -23.01 17.78
N PRO A 167 20.76 -22.18 18.56
CA PRO A 167 19.84 -21.21 18.03
C PRO A 167 20.52 -20.27 17.02
N ILE A 168 19.81 -19.92 15.92
CA ILE A 168 20.35 -19.06 14.86
C ILE A 168 20.77 -17.68 15.39
N GLU A 169 20.08 -17.17 16.39
CA GLU A 169 20.33 -15.87 17.02
C GLU A 169 21.70 -15.77 17.70
N THR A 170 22.36 -16.91 17.94
CA THR A 170 23.72 -16.96 18.52
C THR A 170 24.83 -16.84 17.49
N VAL A 171 24.49 -16.86 16.19
CA VAL A 171 25.46 -16.85 15.09
C VAL A 171 25.80 -15.43 14.69
N THR A 172 27.09 -15.15 14.53
CA THR A 172 27.63 -13.85 14.07
C THR A 172 28.40 -13.95 12.75
N ASP A 173 28.50 -15.15 12.19
CA ASP A 173 29.14 -15.38 10.89
C ASP A 173 28.20 -14.88 9.77
N ARG A 174 28.77 -14.49 8.64
CA ARG A 174 28.02 -14.01 7.46
C ARG A 174 27.36 -15.14 6.68
N ALA A 175 27.66 -16.38 6.97
CA ALA A 175 27.00 -17.54 6.41
C ALA A 175 26.72 -18.54 7.51
N VAL A 176 25.57 -19.19 7.46
CA VAL A 176 25.16 -20.21 8.43
C VAL A 176 24.48 -21.38 7.74
N VAL A 177 24.76 -22.59 8.23
CA VAL A 177 24.09 -23.82 7.81
C VAL A 177 23.04 -24.17 8.86
N LEU A 178 21.77 -24.14 8.44
CA LEU A 178 20.63 -24.50 9.27
C LEU A 178 20.29 -25.98 9.10
N GLN A 179 19.89 -26.61 10.19
CA GLN A 179 19.20 -27.89 10.14
C GLN A 179 17.81 -27.66 9.54
N ARG A 180 17.37 -28.49 8.60
CA ARG A 180 16.01 -28.45 8.09
C ARG A 180 15.01 -28.63 9.24
N PRO A 181 14.03 -27.74 9.42
CA PRO A 181 12.97 -27.94 10.39
C PRO A 181 12.23 -29.26 10.18
N ALA A 182 11.82 -29.89 11.27
CA ALA A 182 11.14 -31.19 11.24
C ALA A 182 9.69 -31.11 10.79
N ASN A 183 9.05 -29.96 11.02
CA ASN A 183 7.64 -29.74 10.70
C ASN A 183 7.50 -29.08 9.33
N ASP A 184 6.46 -29.48 8.60
CA ASP A 184 6.06 -28.78 7.40
C ASP A 184 5.58 -27.37 7.76
N GLY A 185 5.91 -26.38 6.92
CA GLY A 185 5.58 -24.98 7.15
C GLY A 185 6.42 -24.00 6.36
N GLU A 186 6.12 -22.72 6.52
CA GLU A 186 6.93 -21.60 6.02
C GLU A 186 7.86 -21.12 7.12
N TYR A 187 9.08 -20.82 6.72
CA TYR A 187 10.13 -20.34 7.60
C TYR A 187 10.78 -19.11 7.00
N VAL A 188 10.92 -18.07 7.81
CA VAL A 188 11.66 -16.86 7.44
C VAL A 188 12.92 -16.77 8.24
N VAL A 189 14.00 -16.49 7.55
CA VAL A 189 15.30 -16.19 8.15
C VAL A 189 15.65 -14.75 7.83
N GLN A 190 15.86 -13.96 8.87
CA GLN A 190 16.27 -12.57 8.77
C GLN A 190 17.75 -12.45 9.10
N GLY A 191 18.49 -11.71 8.28
CA GLY A 191 19.86 -11.35 8.49
C GLY A 191 20.02 -9.83 8.58
N GLU A 192 20.80 -9.37 9.53
CA GLU A 192 21.17 -7.97 9.70
C GLU A 192 22.67 -7.80 9.54
N ILE A 193 23.09 -6.74 8.87
CA ILE A 193 24.49 -6.33 8.76
C ILE A 193 24.69 -4.96 9.38
N THR A 194 25.86 -4.76 9.98
CA THR A 194 26.27 -3.45 10.51
C THR A 194 27.65 -3.08 9.96
N ASP A 195 27.83 -1.84 9.56
CA ASP A 195 29.13 -1.34 9.11
C ASP A 195 30.02 -0.80 10.27
N ALA A 196 31.24 -0.42 9.96
CA ALA A 196 32.19 0.12 10.94
C ALA A 196 31.75 1.47 11.55
N MET A 197 30.75 2.12 11.00
CA MET A 197 30.16 3.37 11.53
C MET A 197 28.96 3.09 12.45
N GLY A 198 28.58 1.83 12.63
CA GLY A 198 27.45 1.43 13.46
C GLY A 198 26.08 1.52 12.76
N ARG A 199 26.05 1.70 11.43
CA ARG A 199 24.82 1.77 10.65
C ARG A 199 24.45 0.37 10.18
N GLY A 200 23.16 0.04 10.28
CA GLY A 200 22.66 -1.29 9.95
C GLY A 200 21.63 -1.31 8.83
N ASP A 201 21.47 -2.46 8.21
CA ASP A 201 20.34 -2.81 7.36
C ASP A 201 19.96 -4.27 7.56
N ARG A 202 18.67 -4.58 7.31
CA ARG A 202 18.14 -5.95 7.44
C ARG A 202 17.55 -6.43 6.13
N ALA A 203 17.62 -7.72 5.91
CA ALA A 203 16.98 -8.42 4.81
C ALA A 203 16.52 -9.80 5.26
N ALA A 204 15.60 -10.41 4.54
CA ALA A 204 15.11 -11.73 4.87
C ALA A 204 15.00 -12.64 3.64
N ALA A 205 14.97 -13.94 3.89
CA ALA A 205 14.65 -14.95 2.89
C ALA A 205 13.63 -15.93 3.46
N ARG A 206 12.76 -16.44 2.59
CA ARG A 206 11.75 -17.45 2.94
C ARG A 206 12.07 -18.77 2.29
N PHE A 207 11.86 -19.86 3.05
CA PHE A 207 11.87 -21.21 2.54
C PHE A 207 10.71 -22.01 3.10
N VAL A 208 10.32 -23.05 2.40
CA VAL A 208 9.17 -23.92 2.73
C VAL A 208 9.66 -25.32 2.96
N VAL A 209 9.13 -25.98 3.99
CA VAL A 209 9.28 -27.41 4.22
C VAL A 209 7.92 -28.06 3.94
N GLU A 210 7.92 -29.06 3.07
CA GLU A 210 6.71 -29.78 2.67
C GLU A 210 7.04 -31.25 2.38
N GLY A 211 6.28 -32.18 2.99
CA GLY A 211 6.53 -33.61 2.86
C GLY A 211 7.95 -34.03 3.29
N GLY A 212 8.55 -33.29 4.22
CA GLY A 212 9.90 -33.52 4.68
C GLY A 212 11.01 -33.05 3.73
N ALA A 213 10.72 -32.28 2.69
CA ALA A 213 11.70 -31.64 1.82
C ALA A 213 11.67 -30.11 1.98
N ALA A 214 12.84 -29.46 1.97
CA ALA A 214 12.91 -28.00 1.97
C ALA A 214 13.10 -27.46 0.55
N ARG A 215 12.57 -26.29 0.27
CA ARG A 215 12.83 -25.50 -0.95
C ARG A 215 12.84 -24.02 -0.64
N VAL A 216 13.61 -23.24 -1.37
CA VAL A 216 13.56 -21.79 -1.30
C VAL A 216 12.30 -21.28 -2.00
N SER A 217 11.63 -20.33 -1.40
CA SER A 217 10.46 -19.67 -1.98
C SER A 217 10.84 -18.35 -2.64
N ASP A 218 10.32 -18.10 -3.84
CA ASP A 218 10.46 -16.83 -4.55
C ASP A 218 9.25 -15.97 -4.27
N PRO A 219 9.33 -14.91 -3.44
CA PRO A 219 8.17 -14.09 -3.07
C PRO A 219 7.56 -13.32 -4.25
N MET A 220 8.30 -13.14 -5.34
CA MET A 220 7.77 -12.54 -6.58
C MET A 220 6.75 -13.44 -7.31
N ARG A 221 6.66 -14.71 -6.94
CA ARG A 221 5.83 -15.72 -7.60
C ARG A 221 4.96 -16.52 -6.65
N GLU A 222 5.42 -16.70 -5.43
CA GLU A 222 4.77 -17.47 -4.38
C GLU A 222 4.66 -16.59 -3.14
N HIS A 223 3.44 -16.17 -2.83
CA HIS A 223 3.20 -15.31 -1.69
C HIS A 223 3.12 -16.11 -0.38
N ALA A 224 3.25 -15.43 0.75
CA ALA A 224 3.16 -16.05 2.08
C ALA A 224 1.77 -16.67 2.29
N ARG A 225 1.71 -17.84 2.92
CA ARG A 225 0.46 -18.61 3.11
C ARG A 225 -0.62 -17.85 3.85
N TRP A 226 -0.23 -16.99 4.81
CA TRP A 226 -1.18 -16.20 5.57
C TRP A 226 -2.06 -15.29 4.70
N ILE A 227 -1.56 -14.89 3.52
CA ILE A 227 -2.25 -13.99 2.59
C ILE A 227 -3.56 -14.61 2.10
N ALA A 228 -3.55 -15.89 1.72
CA ALA A 228 -4.77 -16.56 1.22
C ALA A 228 -5.89 -16.67 2.26
N ASP A 229 -5.53 -16.66 3.55
CA ASP A 229 -6.47 -16.75 4.68
C ASP A 229 -6.88 -15.38 5.22
N ALA A 230 -6.28 -14.28 4.74
CA ALA A 230 -6.49 -12.95 5.27
C ALA A 230 -7.95 -12.48 5.15
N VAL A 231 -8.44 -11.91 6.24
CA VAL A 231 -9.70 -11.16 6.29
C VAL A 231 -9.37 -9.73 6.70
N ILE A 232 -9.59 -8.81 5.78
CA ILE A 232 -9.14 -7.42 5.89
C ILE A 232 -10.22 -6.56 6.55
N TYR A 233 -9.79 -5.59 7.35
CA TYR A 233 -10.64 -4.53 7.90
C TYR A 233 -10.01 -3.17 7.57
N GLY A 234 -10.64 -2.40 6.68
CA GLY A 234 -10.25 -1.03 6.36
C GLY A 234 -10.58 -0.11 7.52
N ALA A 235 -9.58 0.58 8.05
CA ALA A 235 -9.67 1.47 9.19
C ALA A 235 -9.33 2.91 8.80
N VAL A 236 -10.33 3.79 8.80
CA VAL A 236 -10.18 5.23 8.59
C VAL A 236 -9.93 5.90 9.95
N PRO A 237 -8.73 6.43 10.22
CA PRO A 237 -8.32 6.78 11.58
C PRO A 237 -9.24 7.78 12.28
N PHE A 238 -9.66 8.87 11.63
CA PHE A 238 -10.49 9.89 12.28
C PHE A 238 -11.88 9.38 12.67
N LEU A 239 -12.42 8.36 11.99
CA LEU A 239 -13.71 7.75 12.33
C LEU A 239 -13.68 7.00 13.67
N PHE A 240 -12.50 6.63 14.16
CA PHE A 240 -12.32 6.02 15.49
C PHE A 240 -12.26 7.05 16.63
N GLY A 241 -11.97 8.30 16.31
CA GLY A 241 -11.78 9.40 17.27
C GLY A 241 -10.40 10.05 17.11
N ALA A 242 -10.07 10.98 17.99
CA ALA A 242 -8.79 11.70 17.97
C ALA A 242 -7.99 11.44 19.26
N PRO A 243 -6.67 11.14 19.13
CA PRO A 243 -5.94 10.88 17.88
C PRO A 243 -6.27 9.49 17.31
N GLY A 244 -6.30 9.39 15.97
CA GLY A 244 -6.85 8.22 15.26
C GLY A 244 -6.15 6.89 15.53
N LEU A 245 -4.81 6.83 15.49
CA LEU A 245 -4.04 5.59 15.69
C LEU A 245 -4.20 5.02 17.10
N PRO A 246 -4.07 5.80 18.19
CA PRO A 246 -4.40 5.32 19.55
C PRO A 246 -5.85 4.84 19.70
N ALA A 247 -6.81 5.50 19.03
CA ALA A 247 -8.21 5.10 19.07
C ALA A 247 -8.44 3.75 18.37
N ILE A 248 -7.78 3.48 17.23
CA ILE A 248 -7.77 2.16 16.59
C ILE A 248 -7.14 1.12 17.51
N THR A 249 -5.98 1.42 18.11
CA THR A 249 -5.28 0.52 19.03
C THR A 249 -6.18 0.11 20.19
N ALA A 250 -6.95 1.04 20.73
CA ALA A 250 -7.89 0.77 21.84
C ALA A 250 -9.04 -0.17 21.44
N ARG A 251 -9.37 -0.26 20.13
CA ARG A 251 -10.45 -1.12 19.62
C ARG A 251 -9.96 -2.41 18.96
N ILE A 252 -8.66 -2.65 18.92
CA ILE A 252 -8.08 -3.78 18.19
C ILE A 252 -8.65 -5.14 18.64
N ASP A 253 -8.96 -5.30 19.92
CA ASP A 253 -9.57 -6.53 20.44
C ASP A 253 -11.00 -6.73 19.93
N ALA A 254 -11.77 -5.67 19.73
CA ALA A 254 -13.11 -5.75 19.18
C ALA A 254 -13.05 -6.14 17.68
N VAL A 255 -12.14 -5.56 16.91
CA VAL A 255 -11.90 -5.94 15.50
C VAL A 255 -11.44 -7.39 15.42
N ARG A 256 -10.51 -7.81 16.27
CA ARG A 256 -10.04 -9.21 16.33
C ARG A 256 -11.15 -10.19 16.69
N ALA A 257 -12.10 -9.81 17.54
CA ALA A 257 -13.22 -10.66 17.96
C ALA A 257 -14.19 -10.97 16.81
N LEU A 258 -14.25 -10.16 15.75
CA LEU A 258 -14.99 -10.47 14.51
C LEU A 258 -14.37 -11.66 13.76
N GLY A 259 -13.10 -11.95 14.01
CA GLY A 259 -12.31 -12.90 13.26
C GLY A 259 -11.39 -12.26 12.21
N VAL A 260 -11.36 -10.95 12.11
CA VAL A 260 -10.39 -10.20 11.29
C VAL A 260 -8.97 -10.47 11.77
N ASP A 261 -8.03 -10.56 10.85
CA ASP A 261 -6.60 -10.73 11.13
C ASP A 261 -5.69 -9.70 10.43
N THR A 262 -6.26 -8.86 9.57
CA THR A 262 -5.51 -7.87 8.83
C THR A 262 -6.20 -6.52 8.89
N ILE A 263 -5.53 -5.51 9.41
CA ILE A 263 -5.99 -4.12 9.41
C ILE A 263 -5.36 -3.41 8.22
N TRP A 264 -6.17 -2.76 7.40
CA TRP A 264 -5.74 -1.86 6.35
C TRP A 264 -6.02 -0.43 6.80
N LEU A 265 -4.98 0.31 7.19
CA LEU A 265 -5.06 1.73 7.54
C LEU A 265 -5.25 2.56 6.28
N SER A 266 -6.34 3.35 6.19
CA SER A 266 -6.44 4.43 5.20
C SER A 266 -5.24 5.37 5.30
N PRO A 267 -4.94 6.21 4.27
CA PRO A 267 -3.68 6.94 4.24
C PRO A 267 -3.41 7.72 5.52
N ILE A 268 -2.29 7.42 6.17
CA ILE A 268 -1.84 8.05 7.42
C ILE A 268 -0.67 9.00 7.24
N THR A 269 -0.13 9.09 6.03
CA THR A 269 0.94 10.03 5.68
C THR A 269 0.47 11.47 5.87
N ARG A 270 1.41 12.36 6.12
CA ARG A 270 1.09 13.78 6.32
C ARG A 270 0.33 14.35 5.12
N SER A 271 -0.83 14.93 5.39
CA SER A 271 -1.73 15.53 4.42
C SER A 271 -2.49 16.68 5.09
N PRO A 272 -3.14 17.59 4.35
CA PRO A 272 -3.96 18.65 4.91
C PRO A 272 -5.13 18.10 5.76
N ASP A 273 -5.54 18.83 6.79
CA ASP A 273 -6.65 18.40 7.69
C ASP A 273 -8.02 18.42 6.99
N ASP A 274 -8.14 19.10 5.87
CA ASP A 274 -9.32 19.16 5.02
C ASP A 274 -9.33 18.08 3.91
N ASP A 275 -8.41 17.12 3.98
CA ASP A 275 -8.28 16.00 3.05
C ASP A 275 -8.44 14.65 3.74
N TYR A 276 -8.88 13.64 3.02
CA TYR A 276 -9.09 12.28 3.54
C TYR A 276 -7.79 11.46 3.69
N GLY A 277 -6.62 12.07 3.40
CA GLY A 277 -5.30 11.48 3.48
C GLY A 277 -4.63 11.25 2.11
N TYR A 278 -5.34 11.48 1.02
CA TYR A 278 -4.82 11.21 -0.33
C TYR A 278 -4.00 12.35 -0.91
N ALA A 279 -4.13 13.60 -0.43
CA ALA A 279 -3.30 14.73 -0.83
C ALA A 279 -2.01 14.79 0.01
N VAL A 280 -1.02 13.95 -0.29
CA VAL A 280 0.20 13.77 0.52
C VAL A 280 1.12 14.98 0.44
N THR A 281 1.53 15.51 1.60
CA THR A 281 2.52 16.59 1.73
C THR A 281 3.87 16.12 2.26
N ASP A 282 3.93 14.96 2.92
CA ASP A 282 5.15 14.28 3.33
C ASP A 282 4.93 12.77 3.38
N TYR A 283 5.76 12.01 2.66
CA TYR A 283 5.66 10.54 2.54
C TYR A 283 6.31 9.77 3.70
N PHE A 284 7.01 10.46 4.62
CA PHE A 284 7.83 9.85 5.66
C PHE A 284 7.34 10.09 7.08
N ASP A 285 6.27 10.88 7.24
CA ASP A 285 5.76 11.23 8.56
C ASP A 285 4.25 10.99 8.66
N VAL A 286 3.81 10.70 9.89
CA VAL A 286 2.39 10.51 10.22
C VAL A 286 1.69 11.86 10.30
N ARG A 287 0.45 11.93 9.82
CA ARG A 287 -0.42 13.10 9.96
C ARG A 287 -0.69 13.39 11.44
N GLU A 288 -0.42 14.62 11.89
CA GLU A 288 -0.48 15.00 13.31
C GLU A 288 -1.85 14.73 13.98
N SER A 289 -2.96 14.94 13.26
CA SER A 289 -4.31 14.66 13.78
C SER A 289 -4.58 13.16 14.00
N TYR A 290 -3.78 12.27 13.38
CA TYR A 290 -3.89 10.83 13.54
C TYR A 290 -2.96 10.27 14.64
N GLY A 291 -1.93 11.02 15.02
CA GLY A 291 -0.96 10.66 16.05
C GLY A 291 0.48 10.83 15.61
N THR A 292 1.35 10.01 16.15
CA THR A 292 2.80 10.04 15.92
C THR A 292 3.29 8.72 15.29
N THR A 293 4.53 8.71 14.83
CA THR A 293 5.22 7.49 14.40
C THR A 293 5.29 6.44 15.50
N GLU A 294 5.43 6.86 16.76
CA GLU A 294 5.40 5.98 17.94
C GLU A 294 4.03 5.36 18.15
N ASP A 295 2.94 6.10 17.89
CA ASP A 295 1.57 5.58 17.97
C ASP A 295 1.33 4.51 16.89
N LEU A 296 1.88 4.70 15.68
CA LEU A 296 1.84 3.66 14.65
C LEU A 296 2.61 2.42 15.08
N ARG A 297 3.82 2.59 15.61
CA ARG A 297 4.63 1.46 16.12
C ARG A 297 3.87 0.69 17.22
N ALA A 298 3.24 1.40 18.13
CA ALA A 298 2.42 0.80 19.18
C ALA A 298 1.20 0.03 18.62
N LEU A 299 0.57 0.54 17.57
CA LEU A 299 -0.52 -0.16 16.87
C LEU A 299 -0.02 -1.45 16.20
N VAL A 300 1.10 -1.40 15.47
CA VAL A 300 1.71 -2.56 14.80
C VAL A 300 2.10 -3.62 15.84
N GLU A 301 2.79 -3.25 16.91
CA GLU A 301 3.14 -4.15 18.02
C GLU A 301 1.89 -4.79 18.68
N ALA A 302 0.84 -4.00 18.91
CA ALA A 302 -0.41 -4.49 19.47
C ALA A 302 -1.14 -5.47 18.54
N ALA A 303 -1.08 -5.25 17.22
CA ALA A 303 -1.59 -6.15 16.19
C ALA A 303 -0.81 -7.46 16.18
N HIS A 304 0.52 -7.39 16.07
CA HIS A 304 1.40 -8.55 16.04
C HIS A 304 1.26 -9.42 17.30
N ALA A 305 1.15 -8.80 18.47
CA ALA A 305 0.91 -9.53 19.75
C ALA A 305 -0.41 -10.35 19.75
N ARG A 306 -1.34 -10.03 18.83
CA ARG A 306 -2.63 -10.72 18.65
C ARG A 306 -2.66 -11.63 17.42
N GLY A 307 -1.53 -11.79 16.73
CA GLY A 307 -1.43 -12.51 15.47
C GLY A 307 -2.19 -11.82 14.33
N MET A 308 -2.32 -10.50 14.40
CA MET A 308 -2.88 -9.67 13.34
C MET A 308 -1.77 -8.98 12.53
N ARG A 309 -2.12 -8.51 11.33
CA ARG A 309 -1.26 -7.79 10.40
C ARG A 309 -1.75 -6.37 10.20
N VAL A 310 -0.83 -5.46 9.84
CA VAL A 310 -1.14 -4.07 9.54
C VAL A 310 -0.64 -3.71 8.15
N LEU A 311 -1.57 -3.35 7.27
CA LEU A 311 -1.29 -2.80 5.95
C LEU A 311 -1.46 -1.29 5.99
N MET A 312 -0.64 -0.59 5.23
CA MET A 312 -0.75 0.85 5.04
C MET A 312 -1.30 1.15 3.65
N ASP A 313 -2.28 2.06 3.57
CA ASP A 313 -2.64 2.67 2.30
C ASP A 313 -1.56 3.67 1.91
N PHE A 314 -0.94 3.49 0.77
CA PHE A 314 0.14 4.36 0.31
C PHE A 314 -0.19 4.96 -1.05
N VAL A 315 0.02 6.27 -1.20
CA VAL A 315 -0.41 7.07 -2.35
C VAL A 315 0.80 7.48 -3.21
N PRO A 316 1.31 6.63 -4.10
CA PRO A 316 2.49 6.97 -4.88
C PRO A 316 2.18 7.74 -6.17
N ASN A 317 0.93 7.74 -6.64
CA ASN A 317 0.56 8.25 -7.96
C ASN A 317 0.71 9.77 -8.09
N HIS A 318 0.37 10.51 -7.04
CA HIS A 318 0.29 11.95 -7.02
C HIS A 318 0.70 12.49 -5.65
N ALA A 319 0.94 13.78 -5.55
CA ALA A 319 1.15 14.49 -4.30
C ALA A 319 0.03 15.52 -4.09
N SER A 320 0.06 16.24 -2.97
CA SER A 320 -0.75 17.44 -2.77
C SER A 320 -0.21 18.62 -3.59
N ASP A 321 -1.07 19.53 -4.02
CA ASP A 321 -0.71 20.86 -4.50
C ASP A 321 0.02 21.69 -3.42
N ARG A 322 -0.13 21.29 -2.13
CA ARG A 322 0.57 21.86 -0.96
C ARG A 322 1.86 21.10 -0.61
N HIS A 323 2.29 20.15 -1.43
CA HIS A 323 3.58 19.48 -1.22
C HIS A 323 4.72 20.49 -1.42
N PRO A 324 5.72 20.57 -0.51
CA PRO A 324 6.79 21.58 -0.60
C PRO A 324 7.52 21.62 -1.95
N TYR A 325 7.71 20.45 -2.58
CA TYR A 325 8.35 20.38 -3.90
C TYR A 325 7.47 20.94 -5.01
N PHE A 326 6.14 20.71 -4.91
CA PHE A 326 5.21 21.24 -5.89
C PHE A 326 5.07 22.77 -5.76
N GLU A 327 4.91 23.30 -4.55
CA GLU A 327 4.89 24.74 -4.31
C GLU A 327 6.17 25.43 -4.81
N HIS A 328 7.32 24.78 -4.61
CA HIS A 328 8.61 25.27 -5.12
C HIS A 328 8.65 25.23 -6.66
N ALA A 329 8.18 24.14 -7.27
CA ALA A 329 8.09 24.01 -8.73
C ALA A 329 7.16 25.06 -9.34
N GLN A 330 5.99 25.31 -8.73
CA GLN A 330 5.06 26.35 -9.12
C GLN A 330 5.67 27.75 -9.07
N ARG A 331 6.36 28.05 -7.96
CA ARG A 331 6.94 29.36 -7.70
C ARG A 331 8.09 29.71 -8.64
N PHE A 332 8.94 28.75 -8.98
CA PHE A 332 10.19 29.03 -9.70
C PHE A 332 10.20 28.49 -11.13
N GLY A 333 9.17 27.74 -11.52
CA GLY A 333 9.07 27.11 -12.85
C GLY A 333 10.27 26.24 -13.18
N PRO A 334 10.77 26.24 -14.43
CA PRO A 334 11.92 25.42 -14.88
C PRO A 334 13.23 25.66 -14.12
N ARG A 335 13.31 26.69 -13.29
CA ARG A 335 14.49 26.91 -12.41
C ARG A 335 14.42 26.09 -11.13
N SER A 336 13.23 25.57 -10.76
CA SER A 336 13.08 24.73 -9.60
C SER A 336 13.80 23.39 -9.79
N PRO A 337 14.56 22.90 -8.80
CA PRO A 337 15.13 21.56 -8.84
C PRO A 337 14.07 20.45 -8.86
N TYR A 338 12.80 20.77 -8.54
CA TYR A 338 11.66 19.85 -8.50
C TYR A 338 10.70 20.02 -9.67
N TYR A 339 11.03 20.84 -10.67
CA TYR A 339 10.12 21.09 -11.81
C TYR A 339 9.78 19.80 -12.56
N GLU A 340 10.78 18.96 -12.78
CA GLU A 340 10.67 17.67 -13.48
C GLU A 340 10.21 16.52 -12.57
N PHE A 341 9.86 16.80 -11.30
CA PHE A 341 9.30 15.76 -10.40
C PHE A 341 7.83 15.50 -10.65
N PHE A 342 7.16 16.39 -11.37
CA PHE A 342 5.74 16.34 -11.66
C PHE A 342 5.51 16.11 -13.15
N ASP A 343 4.62 15.14 -13.43
CA ASP A 343 4.26 14.75 -14.80
C ASP A 343 3.63 15.93 -15.55
N ARG A 344 3.99 16.08 -16.83
CA ARG A 344 3.53 17.18 -17.67
C ARG A 344 3.11 16.67 -19.04
N ASP A 345 2.08 17.30 -19.55
CA ASP A 345 1.62 17.07 -20.91
C ASP A 345 2.58 17.66 -21.97
N GLU A 346 2.28 17.44 -23.26
CA GLU A 346 3.06 17.97 -24.38
C GLU A 346 3.08 19.52 -24.40
N GLY A 347 2.12 20.18 -23.76
CA GLY A 347 2.07 21.64 -23.61
C GLY A 347 2.93 22.17 -22.46
N GLY A 348 3.46 21.29 -21.62
CA GLY A 348 4.22 21.62 -20.41
C GLY A 348 3.37 21.90 -19.17
N GLU A 349 2.05 21.70 -19.26
CA GLU A 349 1.15 21.82 -18.11
C GLU A 349 1.19 20.57 -17.24
N VAL A 350 1.09 20.73 -15.92
CA VAL A 350 1.08 19.62 -14.97
C VAL A 350 -0.15 18.75 -15.19
N THR A 351 0.03 17.44 -15.25
CA THR A 351 -1.09 16.49 -15.24
C THR A 351 -1.55 16.20 -13.80
N HIS A 352 -2.81 15.83 -13.65
CA HIS A 352 -3.42 15.61 -12.35
C HIS A 352 -4.12 14.24 -12.30
N TYR A 353 -4.33 13.74 -11.08
CA TYR A 353 -5.13 12.54 -10.87
C TYR A 353 -6.58 12.81 -11.27
N PHE A 354 -7.05 12.17 -12.35
CA PHE A 354 -8.25 12.62 -13.08
C PHE A 354 -8.17 14.12 -13.42
N ASP A 355 -9.20 14.88 -13.06
CA ASP A 355 -9.28 16.35 -13.24
C ASP A 355 -9.14 17.11 -11.90
N TRP A 356 -8.53 16.50 -10.89
CA TRP A 356 -8.42 17.08 -9.54
C TRP A 356 -7.13 17.90 -9.41
N GLU A 357 -7.24 19.21 -9.63
CA GLU A 357 -6.10 20.16 -9.66
C GLU A 357 -5.26 20.16 -8.37
N ASN A 358 -5.82 19.74 -7.23
CA ASN A 358 -5.11 19.60 -5.96
C ASN A 358 -4.22 18.34 -5.85
N LEU A 359 -4.25 17.45 -6.88
CA LEU A 359 -3.52 16.19 -6.89
C LEU A 359 -2.60 16.07 -8.11
N PRO A 360 -1.49 16.85 -8.17
CA PRO A 360 -0.52 16.77 -9.27
C PRO A 360 0.15 15.40 -9.34
N ASN A 361 0.20 14.80 -10.53
CA ASN A 361 0.85 13.52 -10.76
C ASN A 361 2.37 13.63 -10.65
N LEU A 362 2.98 12.58 -10.10
CA LEU A 362 4.44 12.47 -10.03
C LEU A 362 5.02 11.89 -11.33
N GLU A 363 6.21 12.39 -11.73
CA GLU A 363 6.92 11.95 -12.94
C GLU A 363 7.86 10.77 -12.61
N TYR A 364 7.42 9.58 -12.94
CA TYR A 364 8.17 8.36 -12.64
C TYR A 364 9.32 8.05 -13.60
N ALA A 365 9.44 8.73 -14.75
CA ALA A 365 10.65 8.68 -15.55
C ALA A 365 11.83 9.39 -14.85
N HIS A 366 11.55 10.27 -13.88
CA HIS A 366 12.59 10.94 -13.10
C HIS A 366 13.21 10.00 -12.04
N PRO A 367 14.53 9.74 -12.07
CA PRO A 367 15.15 8.74 -11.20
C PRO A 367 15.10 9.09 -9.71
N GLU A 368 15.11 10.37 -9.36
CA GLU A 368 14.99 10.80 -7.95
C GLU A 368 13.56 10.60 -7.42
N VAL A 369 12.52 10.73 -8.23
CA VAL A 369 11.13 10.42 -7.85
C VAL A 369 10.98 8.93 -7.57
N GLN A 370 11.49 8.06 -8.47
CA GLN A 370 11.50 6.62 -8.23
C GLN A 370 12.25 6.25 -6.96
N ARG A 371 13.39 6.89 -6.69
CA ARG A 371 14.19 6.62 -5.50
C ARG A 371 13.48 7.09 -4.23
N MET A 372 12.92 8.30 -4.23
CA MET A 372 12.12 8.84 -3.14
C MET A 372 10.97 7.89 -2.76
N MET A 373 10.22 7.42 -3.75
CA MET A 373 9.11 6.51 -3.49
C MET A 373 9.56 5.15 -2.96
N ARG A 374 10.61 4.54 -3.53
CA ARG A 374 11.13 3.27 -2.99
C ARG A 374 11.63 3.42 -1.55
N GLU A 375 12.31 4.51 -1.22
CA GLU A 375 12.74 4.78 0.17
C GLU A 375 11.55 5.00 1.10
N ALA A 376 10.50 5.69 0.64
CA ALA A 376 9.28 5.88 1.43
C ALA A 376 8.60 4.53 1.74
N PHE A 377 8.38 3.68 0.76
CA PHE A 377 7.85 2.33 1.00
C PHE A 377 8.76 1.50 1.94
N ALA A 378 10.07 1.52 1.68
CA ALA A 378 11.03 0.80 2.50
C ALA A 378 11.08 1.31 3.94
N HIS A 379 10.93 2.61 4.17
CA HIS A 379 10.84 3.22 5.49
C HIS A 379 9.69 2.60 6.32
N TRP A 380 8.47 2.57 5.77
CA TRP A 380 7.32 2.01 6.48
C TRP A 380 7.46 0.50 6.74
N ALA A 381 7.96 -0.27 5.77
CA ALA A 381 8.15 -1.71 5.92
C ALA A 381 9.32 -2.06 6.84
N ARG A 382 10.47 -1.39 6.65
CA ARG A 382 11.71 -1.72 7.35
C ARG A 382 11.77 -1.14 8.75
N ASP A 383 11.40 0.16 8.91
CA ASP A 383 11.65 0.89 10.14
C ASP A 383 10.41 0.90 11.07
N LEU A 384 9.21 0.64 10.53
CA LEU A 384 7.95 0.64 11.26
C LEU A 384 7.22 -0.72 11.25
N ASP A 385 7.77 -1.71 10.56
CA ASP A 385 7.35 -3.13 10.59
C ASP A 385 5.89 -3.35 10.14
N VAL A 386 5.40 -2.52 9.16
CA VAL A 386 4.10 -2.78 8.54
C VAL A 386 4.16 -4.02 7.67
N ASP A 387 3.08 -4.80 7.62
CA ASP A 387 3.02 -6.11 6.96
C ASP A 387 2.66 -6.02 5.46
N GLY A 388 2.58 -4.82 4.91
CA GLY A 388 2.29 -4.63 3.49
C GLY A 388 1.60 -3.32 3.16
N PHE A 389 1.16 -3.22 1.91
CA PHE A 389 0.58 -1.99 1.38
C PHE A 389 -0.63 -2.27 0.50
N ARG A 390 -1.65 -1.44 0.64
CA ARG A 390 -2.61 -1.16 -0.42
C ARG A 390 -2.10 0.07 -1.15
N ILE A 391 -1.83 -0.06 -2.44
CA ILE A 391 -1.19 0.97 -3.24
C ILE A 391 -2.25 1.70 -4.04
N ASP A 392 -2.50 2.94 -3.63
CA ASP A 392 -3.48 3.85 -4.22
C ASP A 392 -3.13 4.18 -5.67
N ALA A 393 -4.15 4.25 -6.53
CA ALA A 393 -4.03 4.62 -7.94
C ALA A 393 -2.83 3.96 -8.66
N ALA A 394 -2.54 2.71 -8.31
CA ALA A 394 -1.39 1.97 -8.83
C ALA A 394 -1.38 1.91 -10.36
N TRP A 395 -2.55 1.84 -10.99
CA TRP A 395 -2.73 1.88 -12.44
C TRP A 395 -2.11 3.13 -13.10
N GLY A 396 -2.15 4.29 -12.44
CA GLY A 396 -1.59 5.53 -12.98
C GLY A 396 -0.06 5.50 -13.04
N VAL A 397 0.59 4.94 -12.00
CA VAL A 397 2.05 4.72 -12.01
C VAL A 397 2.44 3.66 -13.05
N GLN A 398 1.68 2.56 -13.16
CA GLN A 398 1.87 1.54 -14.20
C GLN A 398 1.86 2.14 -15.61
N GLN A 399 0.94 3.05 -15.89
CA GLN A 399 0.82 3.69 -17.21
C GLN A 399 2.01 4.59 -17.53
N ARG A 400 2.56 5.32 -16.55
CA ARG A 400 3.67 6.24 -16.75
C ARG A 400 5.03 5.55 -16.72
N GLU A 401 5.22 4.55 -15.85
CA GLU A 401 6.49 3.82 -15.73
C GLU A 401 6.24 2.35 -15.33
N PRO A 402 5.98 1.46 -16.32
CA PRO A 402 5.66 0.06 -16.05
C PRO A 402 6.78 -0.72 -15.33
N GLY A 403 8.02 -0.23 -15.39
CA GLY A 403 9.16 -0.87 -14.73
C GLY A 403 9.24 -0.66 -13.23
N PHE A 404 8.58 0.37 -12.70
CA PHE A 404 8.71 0.80 -11.32
C PHE A 404 8.29 -0.28 -10.30
N PHE A 405 7.13 -0.88 -10.47
CA PHE A 405 6.59 -1.82 -9.47
C PHE A 405 7.38 -3.11 -9.36
N ARG A 406 7.99 -3.60 -10.44
CA ARG A 406 8.90 -4.74 -10.34
C ARG A 406 10.08 -4.43 -9.41
N ALA A 407 10.74 -3.30 -9.62
CA ALA A 407 11.88 -2.88 -8.80
C ALA A 407 11.46 -2.61 -7.33
N LEU A 408 10.26 -2.05 -7.12
CA LEU A 408 9.69 -1.83 -5.78
C LEU A 408 9.43 -3.16 -5.07
N SER A 409 8.75 -4.12 -5.72
CA SER A 409 8.44 -5.43 -5.14
C SER A 409 9.70 -6.21 -4.78
N GLU A 410 10.72 -6.22 -5.66
CA GLU A 410 12.01 -6.83 -5.39
C GLU A 410 12.70 -6.21 -4.15
N GLU A 411 12.63 -4.89 -3.99
CA GLU A 411 13.20 -4.21 -2.81
C GLU A 411 12.41 -4.52 -1.53
N LEU A 412 11.08 -4.47 -1.59
CA LEU A 412 10.23 -4.75 -0.44
C LEU A 412 10.35 -6.20 0.02
N TYR A 413 10.34 -7.16 -0.90
CA TYR A 413 10.52 -8.58 -0.57
C TYR A 413 11.96 -8.92 -0.12
N ARG A 414 12.94 -8.08 -0.45
CA ARG A 414 14.27 -8.17 0.15
C ARG A 414 14.21 -7.85 1.65
N VAL A 415 13.40 -6.84 2.04
CA VAL A 415 13.20 -6.43 3.44
C VAL A 415 12.40 -7.49 4.19
N ASP A 416 11.23 -7.86 3.66
CA ASP A 416 10.39 -8.92 4.21
C ASP A 416 9.65 -9.69 3.10
N PRO A 417 9.97 -10.98 2.86
CA PRO A 417 9.33 -11.81 1.84
C PRO A 417 7.90 -12.22 2.18
N GLN A 418 7.33 -11.75 3.29
CA GLN A 418 5.96 -12.01 3.72
C GLN A 418 4.99 -10.84 3.48
N LEU A 419 5.46 -9.71 2.97
CA LEU A 419 4.63 -8.53 2.73
C LEU A 419 3.45 -8.82 1.78
N LEU A 420 2.30 -8.27 2.10
CA LEU A 420 1.14 -8.24 1.22
C LEU A 420 1.12 -6.95 0.39
N LEU A 421 1.24 -7.07 -0.92
CA LEU A 421 1.10 -5.95 -1.85
C LEU A 421 -0.25 -6.07 -2.58
N ILE A 422 -1.11 -5.07 -2.38
CA ILE A 422 -2.44 -4.96 -3.00
C ILE A 422 -2.41 -3.77 -3.97
N ALA A 423 -2.73 -4.00 -5.24
CA ALA A 423 -2.92 -2.92 -6.19
C ALA A 423 -4.37 -2.41 -6.16
N GLU A 424 -4.55 -1.11 -6.03
CA GLU A 424 -5.80 -0.50 -6.45
C GLU A 424 -5.81 -0.42 -7.98
N ALA A 425 -6.19 -1.54 -8.56
CA ALA A 425 -6.27 -1.78 -9.99
C ALA A 425 -7.08 -3.05 -10.25
N SER A 426 -7.40 -3.33 -11.50
CA SER A 426 -8.15 -4.54 -11.85
C SER A 426 -7.33 -5.82 -11.63
N ALA A 427 -7.88 -6.76 -10.85
CA ALA A 427 -7.32 -8.10 -10.72
C ALA A 427 -7.36 -8.92 -12.04
N ARG A 428 -7.99 -8.40 -13.09
CA ARG A 428 -8.03 -9.00 -14.42
C ARG A 428 -6.79 -8.69 -15.25
N ASP A 429 -5.98 -7.70 -14.83
CA ASP A 429 -4.72 -7.35 -15.48
C ASP A 429 -3.58 -8.24 -14.97
N PRO A 430 -2.99 -9.11 -15.81
CA PRO A 430 -1.92 -10.03 -15.42
C PRO A 430 -0.62 -9.31 -15.00
N TYR A 431 -0.47 -8.04 -15.37
CA TYR A 431 0.69 -7.22 -15.01
C TYR A 431 0.99 -7.27 -13.51
N TRP A 432 -0.03 -7.19 -12.65
CA TRP A 432 0.16 -7.12 -11.21
C TRP A 432 0.84 -8.38 -10.65
N ARG A 433 0.43 -9.54 -11.15
CA ARG A 433 1.10 -10.80 -10.80
C ARG A 433 2.54 -10.85 -11.33
N GLU A 434 2.77 -10.39 -12.56
CA GLU A 434 4.10 -10.40 -13.18
C GLU A 434 5.10 -9.53 -12.42
N VAL A 435 4.66 -8.43 -11.81
CA VAL A 435 5.50 -7.53 -11.01
C VAL A 435 5.53 -7.86 -9.53
N GLY A 436 4.94 -9.00 -9.10
CA GLY A 436 5.07 -9.55 -7.75
C GLY A 436 3.99 -9.11 -6.76
N PHE A 437 2.87 -8.53 -7.20
CA PHE A 437 1.75 -8.27 -6.31
C PHE A 437 1.00 -9.55 -5.97
N ALA A 438 0.51 -9.64 -4.74
CA ALA A 438 -0.28 -10.76 -4.26
C ALA A 438 -1.76 -10.59 -4.57
N ALA A 439 -2.28 -9.36 -4.59
CA ALA A 439 -3.69 -9.08 -4.75
C ALA A 439 -3.96 -7.78 -5.52
N ALA A 440 -5.17 -7.70 -6.09
CA ALA A 440 -5.74 -6.48 -6.65
C ALA A 440 -7.26 -6.45 -6.46
N TYR A 441 -7.90 -5.33 -6.80
CA TYR A 441 -9.33 -5.12 -6.61
C TYR A 441 -10.20 -5.89 -7.62
N ASP A 442 -11.41 -6.24 -7.20
CA ASP A 442 -12.46 -6.81 -8.08
C ASP A 442 -13.05 -5.68 -8.98
N TRP A 443 -12.21 -5.15 -9.86
CA TRP A 443 -12.61 -4.19 -10.87
C TRP A 443 -12.85 -4.87 -12.23
N THR A 444 -13.61 -4.22 -13.08
CA THR A 444 -13.70 -4.56 -14.50
C THR A 444 -12.43 -4.13 -15.23
N ASP A 445 -12.43 -4.18 -16.56
CA ASP A 445 -11.32 -3.65 -17.36
C ASP A 445 -11.29 -2.10 -17.38
N GLU A 446 -12.33 -1.46 -16.83
CA GLU A 446 -12.41 -0.01 -16.66
C GLU A 446 -11.88 0.39 -15.28
N VAL A 447 -11.01 1.40 -15.25
CA VAL A 447 -10.39 1.93 -14.03
C VAL A 447 -11.46 2.47 -13.07
N GLY A 448 -11.36 2.08 -11.80
CA GLY A 448 -12.31 2.52 -10.76
C GLY A 448 -13.70 1.88 -10.86
N HIS A 449 -13.90 0.96 -11.82
CA HIS A 449 -15.21 0.34 -12.02
C HIS A 449 -15.30 -1.01 -11.28
N TRP A 450 -15.85 -0.96 -10.07
CA TRP A 450 -16.10 -2.15 -9.25
C TRP A 450 -17.02 -3.15 -9.99
N ALA A 451 -16.60 -4.42 -10.07
CA ALA A 451 -17.25 -5.43 -10.90
C ALA A 451 -18.71 -5.74 -10.51
N TRP A 452 -19.09 -5.51 -9.24
CA TRP A 452 -20.47 -5.74 -8.76
C TRP A 452 -21.36 -4.48 -8.83
N ARG A 453 -20.82 -3.38 -9.30
CA ARG A 453 -21.48 -2.06 -9.32
C ARG A 453 -22.87 -2.12 -9.96
N GLU A 454 -22.95 -2.62 -11.18
CA GLU A 454 -24.23 -2.69 -11.92
C GLU A 454 -25.18 -3.72 -11.32
N ALA A 455 -24.63 -4.88 -10.92
CA ALA A 455 -25.40 -5.97 -10.32
C ALA A 455 -26.02 -5.61 -8.96
N THR A 456 -25.48 -4.60 -8.27
CA THR A 456 -25.95 -4.16 -6.95
C THR A 456 -26.70 -2.82 -6.99
N GLY A 457 -27.11 -2.37 -8.17
CA GLY A 457 -27.91 -1.14 -8.33
C GLY A 457 -27.21 0.13 -7.86
N TRP A 458 -25.88 0.21 -7.99
CA TRP A 458 -25.07 1.36 -7.55
C TRP A 458 -25.56 2.71 -8.16
N SER A 459 -25.87 2.70 -9.45
CA SER A 459 -26.25 3.89 -10.21
C SER A 459 -27.77 4.12 -10.30
N GLY A 460 -28.59 3.23 -9.70
CA GLY A 460 -30.05 3.24 -9.83
C GLY A 460 -30.79 3.64 -8.56
N THR A 461 -32.05 4.00 -8.75
CA THR A 461 -33.01 4.25 -7.66
C THR A 461 -33.72 2.99 -7.20
N ASP A 462 -33.47 1.86 -7.87
CA ASP A 462 -34.13 0.58 -7.56
C ASP A 462 -33.24 -0.26 -6.64
N PRO A 463 -33.64 -0.51 -5.38
CA PRO A 463 -32.96 -1.44 -4.51
C PRO A 463 -33.20 -2.87 -5.06
N GLY A 464 -32.12 -3.62 -5.21
CA GLY A 464 -32.17 -5.02 -5.62
C GLY A 464 -30.85 -5.51 -6.17
N ILE A 465 -30.65 -6.83 -6.11
CA ILE A 465 -29.45 -7.48 -6.63
C ILE A 465 -29.84 -8.22 -7.91
N ASP A 466 -29.23 -7.83 -9.03
CA ASP A 466 -29.30 -8.60 -10.29
C ASP A 466 -28.37 -9.83 -10.17
N VAL A 467 -28.94 -10.97 -9.76
CA VAL A 467 -28.20 -12.20 -9.51
C VAL A 467 -27.50 -12.74 -10.76
N PRO A 468 -28.13 -12.77 -11.95
CA PRO A 468 -27.45 -13.09 -13.20
C PRO A 468 -26.23 -12.21 -13.49
N ALA A 469 -26.37 -10.90 -13.40
CA ALA A 469 -25.26 -9.96 -13.62
C ALA A 469 -24.15 -10.14 -12.58
N LEU A 470 -24.49 -10.34 -11.31
CA LEU A 470 -23.52 -10.63 -10.25
C LEU A 470 -22.75 -11.92 -10.52
N ARG A 471 -23.45 -12.97 -10.96
CA ARG A 471 -22.84 -14.25 -11.36
C ARG A 471 -21.84 -14.07 -12.51
N GLU A 472 -22.21 -13.30 -13.53
CA GLU A 472 -21.34 -13.00 -14.67
C GLU A 472 -20.10 -12.23 -14.24
N ALA A 473 -20.24 -11.21 -13.40
CA ALA A 473 -19.14 -10.43 -12.87
C ALA A 473 -18.13 -11.30 -12.12
N ILE A 474 -18.61 -12.15 -11.19
CA ILE A 474 -17.74 -13.08 -10.43
C ILE A 474 -16.99 -14.02 -11.38
N VAL A 475 -17.70 -14.65 -12.34
CA VAL A 475 -17.09 -15.60 -13.28
C VAL A 475 -16.06 -14.92 -14.17
N ALA A 476 -16.32 -13.69 -14.61
CA ALA A 476 -15.38 -12.91 -15.43
C ALA A 476 -14.06 -12.66 -14.70
N THR A 477 -14.13 -12.21 -13.44
CA THR A 477 -12.94 -11.98 -12.63
C THR A 477 -12.18 -13.28 -12.33
N GLU A 478 -12.90 -14.36 -11.94
CA GLU A 478 -12.24 -15.66 -11.66
C GLU A 478 -11.51 -16.26 -12.89
N ARG A 479 -12.00 -15.99 -14.09
CA ARG A 479 -11.33 -16.43 -15.33
C ARG A 479 -10.11 -15.62 -15.68
N ALA A 480 -10.10 -14.33 -15.35
CA ALA A 480 -9.08 -13.40 -15.77
C ALA A 480 -7.92 -13.25 -14.76
N ARG A 481 -8.16 -13.45 -13.46
CA ARG A 481 -7.22 -13.15 -12.37
C ARG A 481 -5.88 -13.91 -12.38
N ASP A 482 -5.77 -14.97 -13.15
CA ASP A 482 -4.52 -15.75 -13.36
C ASP A 482 -3.75 -16.09 -12.07
N GLY A 483 -4.48 -16.50 -11.00
CA GLY A 483 -3.89 -16.85 -9.71
C GLY A 483 -3.58 -15.66 -8.78
N LEU A 484 -3.88 -14.43 -9.18
CA LEU A 484 -3.86 -13.25 -8.30
C LEU A 484 -5.02 -13.34 -7.29
N GLU A 485 -4.78 -12.98 -6.02
CA GLU A 485 -5.87 -12.85 -5.06
C GLU A 485 -6.72 -11.62 -5.38
N VAL A 486 -8.02 -11.73 -5.18
CA VAL A 486 -8.98 -10.66 -5.46
C VAL A 486 -9.46 -10.06 -4.16
N VAL A 487 -9.19 -8.79 -3.93
CA VAL A 487 -9.78 -8.08 -2.79
C VAL A 487 -11.24 -7.79 -3.09
N ARG A 488 -12.14 -8.39 -2.31
CA ARG A 488 -13.59 -8.26 -2.43
C ARG A 488 -14.18 -7.53 -1.25
N PHE A 489 -15.04 -6.58 -1.53
CA PHE A 489 -15.71 -5.75 -0.53
C PHE A 489 -17.15 -5.44 -0.96
N LEU A 490 -17.99 -5.10 0.00
CA LEU A 490 -19.30 -4.48 -0.26
C LEU A 490 -19.20 -2.96 -0.17
N ASP A 491 -18.25 -2.49 0.66
CA ASP A 491 -17.98 -1.09 0.92
C ASP A 491 -16.48 -0.84 1.04
N ASN A 492 -16.03 0.31 0.54
CA ASN A 492 -14.76 0.95 0.81
C ASN A 492 -14.94 2.48 0.75
N ASN A 493 -13.85 3.24 0.71
CA ASN A 493 -13.91 4.71 0.62
C ASN A 493 -14.54 5.22 -0.68
N ASP A 494 -14.48 4.47 -1.79
CA ASP A 494 -14.93 4.88 -3.12
C ASP A 494 -16.35 4.41 -3.47
N THR A 495 -16.95 3.57 -2.61
CA THR A 495 -18.27 2.99 -2.89
C THR A 495 -19.46 3.89 -2.54
N GLY A 496 -19.24 5.14 -2.13
CA GLY A 496 -20.32 6.09 -1.77
C GLY A 496 -21.16 5.61 -0.58
N ALA A 497 -22.47 5.80 -0.61
CA ALA A 497 -23.35 5.35 0.47
C ALA A 497 -23.21 3.84 0.73
N ARG A 498 -23.23 3.47 2.00
CA ARG A 498 -22.98 2.08 2.45
C ARG A 498 -23.96 1.09 1.80
N PHE A 499 -23.47 -0.11 1.51
CA PHE A 499 -24.29 -1.20 0.94
C PHE A 499 -25.53 -1.49 1.81
N LEU A 500 -25.38 -1.50 3.12
CA LEU A 500 -26.45 -1.65 4.08
C LEU A 500 -27.55 -0.58 3.88
N THR A 501 -27.17 0.67 3.71
CA THR A 501 -28.09 1.81 3.49
C THR A 501 -28.82 1.67 2.16
N ARG A 502 -28.12 1.26 1.09
CA ARG A 502 -28.68 1.14 -0.26
C ARG A 502 -29.58 -0.07 -0.45
N GLN A 503 -29.19 -1.22 0.06
CA GLN A 503 -29.81 -2.52 -0.21
C GLN A 503 -30.62 -3.07 0.98
N GLY A 504 -30.49 -2.46 2.16
CA GLY A 504 -31.11 -2.91 3.39
C GLY A 504 -30.44 -4.12 4.05
N ARG A 505 -30.83 -4.39 5.28
CA ARG A 505 -30.17 -5.34 6.15
C ARG A 505 -30.16 -6.78 5.62
N GLY A 506 -31.26 -7.27 5.10
CA GLY A 506 -31.32 -8.65 4.60
C GLY A 506 -30.36 -8.91 3.46
N ALA A 507 -30.37 -8.02 2.45
CA ALA A 507 -29.47 -8.10 1.31
C ALA A 507 -27.99 -7.95 1.74
N HIS A 508 -27.69 -7.05 2.69
CA HIS A 508 -26.35 -6.89 3.25
C HIS A 508 -25.85 -8.17 3.93
N ASP A 509 -26.69 -8.83 4.74
CA ASP A 509 -26.30 -10.05 5.43
C ASP A 509 -26.04 -11.19 4.42
N ALA A 510 -26.89 -11.35 3.38
CA ALA A 510 -26.70 -12.35 2.32
C ALA A 510 -25.44 -12.06 1.47
N ALA A 511 -25.22 -10.81 1.07
CA ALA A 511 -24.03 -10.40 0.33
C ALA A 511 -22.74 -10.54 1.14
N SER A 512 -22.82 -10.33 2.47
CA SER A 512 -21.67 -10.60 3.37
C SER A 512 -21.32 -12.08 3.39
N MET A 513 -22.33 -12.99 3.39
CA MET A 513 -22.07 -14.43 3.30
C MET A 513 -21.46 -14.79 1.94
N LEU A 514 -21.89 -14.15 0.85
CA LEU A 514 -21.25 -14.33 -0.45
C LEU A 514 -19.77 -13.90 -0.38
N LEU A 515 -19.49 -12.72 0.16
CA LEU A 515 -18.12 -12.20 0.34
C LEU A 515 -17.21 -13.20 1.05
N PHE A 516 -17.66 -13.81 2.16
CA PHE A 516 -16.84 -14.75 2.93
C PHE A 516 -16.74 -16.15 2.33
N THR A 517 -17.56 -16.50 1.34
CA THR A 517 -17.55 -17.84 0.73
C THR A 517 -16.90 -17.89 -0.65
N LEU A 518 -16.69 -16.75 -1.29
CA LEU A 518 -15.94 -16.62 -2.54
C LEU A 518 -14.42 -16.78 -2.33
N PRO A 519 -13.66 -17.14 -3.38
CA PRO A 519 -12.19 -17.02 -3.37
C PRO A 519 -11.75 -15.55 -3.26
N GLY A 520 -10.50 -15.35 -2.85
CA GLY A 520 -9.91 -14.02 -2.67
C GLY A 520 -9.94 -13.53 -1.23
N LEU A 521 -9.63 -12.26 -1.02
CA LEU A 521 -9.46 -11.59 0.27
C LEU A 521 -10.70 -10.76 0.60
N PRO A 522 -11.60 -11.23 1.50
CA PRO A 522 -12.75 -10.44 1.91
C PRO A 522 -12.28 -9.23 2.74
N ALA A 523 -12.77 -8.05 2.38
CA ALA A 523 -12.50 -6.82 3.10
C ALA A 523 -13.79 -6.22 3.66
N LEU A 524 -13.78 -5.94 4.95
CA LEU A 524 -14.76 -5.10 5.65
C LEU A 524 -14.26 -3.67 5.69
N PHE A 525 -15.16 -2.71 5.85
CA PHE A 525 -14.78 -1.30 5.98
C PHE A 525 -15.25 -0.72 7.31
N THR A 526 -14.61 0.36 7.76
CA THR A 526 -14.81 1.00 9.08
C THR A 526 -16.28 1.07 9.48
N GLY A 527 -16.60 0.55 10.66
CA GLY A 527 -17.96 0.56 11.20
C GLY A 527 -18.90 -0.52 10.62
N ALA A 528 -18.40 -1.45 9.80
CA ALA A 528 -19.23 -2.55 9.28
C ALA A 528 -19.88 -3.36 10.41
N GLU A 529 -19.15 -3.61 11.50
CA GLU A 529 -19.63 -4.39 12.66
C GLU A 529 -20.75 -3.75 13.46
N ILE A 530 -20.86 -2.42 13.40
CA ILE A 530 -21.95 -1.68 14.04
C ILE A 530 -23.07 -1.34 13.07
N GLY A 531 -22.94 -1.74 11.79
CA GLY A 531 -23.89 -1.37 10.74
C GLY A 531 -23.92 0.13 10.48
N ALA A 532 -22.76 0.81 10.58
CA ALA A 532 -22.68 2.27 10.44
C ALA A 532 -23.17 2.72 9.07
N GLU A 533 -24.07 3.68 9.08
CA GLU A 533 -24.66 4.29 7.90
C GLU A 533 -24.07 5.69 7.69
N TYR A 534 -23.01 5.78 6.91
CA TYR A 534 -22.37 7.05 6.51
C TYR A 534 -21.88 6.94 5.07
N GLU A 535 -21.60 8.07 4.47
CA GLU A 535 -20.97 8.16 3.15
C GLU A 535 -19.52 8.61 3.34
N PRO A 536 -18.54 7.78 2.93
CA PRO A 536 -17.14 8.18 2.91
C PRO A 536 -16.94 9.47 2.11
N TYR A 537 -15.95 10.27 2.45
CA TYR A 537 -15.66 11.61 1.95
C TYR A 537 -16.71 12.70 2.29
N ALA A 538 -17.94 12.34 2.68
CA ALA A 538 -18.94 13.30 3.12
C ALA A 538 -19.13 13.34 4.63
N HIS A 539 -18.55 12.40 5.36
CA HIS A 539 -18.67 12.27 6.82
C HIS A 539 -17.40 12.76 7.51
N GLU A 540 -17.53 13.72 8.42
CA GLU A 540 -16.39 14.39 9.06
C GLU A 540 -16.26 14.07 10.56
N GLU A 541 -17.25 13.40 11.16
CA GLU A 541 -17.32 13.16 12.59
C GLU A 541 -16.87 11.72 12.94
N PRO A 542 -16.33 11.47 14.14
CA PRO A 542 -16.10 10.11 14.62
C PRO A 542 -17.41 9.30 14.69
N LEU A 543 -17.32 7.99 14.44
CA LEU A 543 -18.47 7.11 14.54
C LEU A 543 -18.89 6.90 16.01
N VAL A 544 -20.21 6.70 16.20
CA VAL A 544 -20.75 6.22 17.46
C VAL A 544 -20.65 4.69 17.48
N TRP A 545 -19.75 4.17 18.29
CA TRP A 545 -19.38 2.75 18.32
C TRP A 545 -20.27 1.87 19.20
N GLU A 546 -21.49 2.28 19.46
CA GLU A 546 -22.47 1.56 20.27
C GLU A 546 -23.53 0.90 19.37
N GLY A 547 -24.00 -0.29 19.76
CA GLY A 547 -25.00 -1.05 19.00
C GLY A 547 -24.38 -1.95 17.94
N GLY A 548 -25.22 -2.53 17.07
CA GLY A 548 -24.81 -3.36 15.94
C GLY A 548 -24.40 -4.80 16.29
N GLU A 549 -24.63 -5.28 17.52
CA GLU A 549 -24.20 -6.61 17.96
C GLU A 549 -24.78 -7.74 17.09
N ASP A 550 -25.90 -7.50 16.46
CA ASP A 550 -26.53 -8.44 15.53
C ASP A 550 -25.83 -8.45 14.16
N VAL A 551 -25.33 -7.30 13.67
CA VAL A 551 -24.51 -7.20 12.47
C VAL A 551 -23.16 -7.88 12.74
N ALA A 552 -22.48 -7.49 13.81
CA ALA A 552 -21.21 -8.08 14.23
C ALA A 552 -21.29 -9.61 14.31
N ARG A 553 -22.40 -10.15 14.86
CA ARG A 553 -22.61 -11.59 14.98
C ARG A 553 -22.74 -12.28 13.63
N VAL A 554 -23.37 -11.66 12.64
CA VAL A 554 -23.49 -12.20 11.29
C VAL A 554 -22.14 -12.23 10.62
N LEU A 555 -21.41 -11.12 10.66
CA LEU A 555 -20.05 -11.02 10.09
C LEU A 555 -19.10 -12.04 10.71
N ALA A 556 -19.02 -12.07 12.05
CA ALA A 556 -18.15 -13.01 12.77
C ALA A 556 -18.49 -14.49 12.44
N ARG A 557 -19.77 -14.84 12.26
CA ARG A 557 -20.19 -16.18 11.85
C ARG A 557 -19.70 -16.51 10.44
N GLY A 558 -19.84 -15.60 9.48
CA GLY A 558 -19.36 -15.79 8.12
C GLY A 558 -17.85 -16.01 8.07
N ILE A 559 -17.08 -15.17 8.79
CA ILE A 559 -15.61 -15.29 8.90
C ILE A 559 -15.22 -16.62 9.57
N ALA A 560 -15.88 -16.99 10.67
CA ALA A 560 -15.63 -18.27 11.35
C ALA A 560 -15.92 -19.47 10.45
N THR A 561 -16.97 -19.41 9.62
CA THR A 561 -17.30 -20.45 8.65
C THR A 561 -16.24 -20.55 7.56
N ARG A 562 -15.77 -19.40 7.02
CA ARG A 562 -14.66 -19.38 6.05
C ARG A 562 -13.42 -20.10 6.58
N ARG A 563 -13.05 -19.86 7.83
CA ARG A 563 -11.88 -20.48 8.46
C ARG A 563 -12.07 -21.95 8.81
N ALA A 564 -13.30 -22.35 9.16
CA ALA A 564 -13.59 -23.72 9.55
C ALA A 564 -13.72 -24.66 8.34
N VAL A 565 -14.09 -24.15 7.17
CA VAL A 565 -14.33 -24.92 5.95
C VAL A 565 -13.19 -24.63 4.96
N ARG A 566 -12.15 -25.44 5.00
CA ARG A 566 -10.91 -25.26 4.22
C ARG A 566 -11.16 -25.02 2.72
N ALA A 567 -12.16 -25.67 2.14
CA ALA A 567 -12.48 -25.42 0.73
C ALA A 567 -12.84 -23.96 0.43
N LEU A 568 -13.27 -23.16 1.41
CA LEU A 568 -13.59 -21.73 1.20
C LEU A 568 -12.33 -20.85 1.05
N THR A 569 -11.19 -21.29 1.55
CA THR A 569 -9.89 -20.62 1.36
C THR A 569 -9.09 -21.25 0.24
N GLU A 570 -9.00 -22.58 0.19
CA GLU A 570 -8.08 -23.32 -0.67
C GLU A 570 -8.73 -23.83 -1.99
N GLY A 571 -10.08 -23.94 -2.06
CA GLY A 571 -10.76 -24.56 -3.19
C GLY A 571 -11.02 -23.61 -4.35
N GLU A 572 -11.04 -24.13 -5.56
CA GLU A 572 -11.49 -23.43 -6.77
C GLU A 572 -13.00 -23.20 -6.79
N LEU A 573 -13.44 -22.14 -7.46
CA LEU A 573 -14.85 -21.82 -7.67
C LEU A 573 -15.43 -22.56 -8.88
N VAL A 574 -16.53 -23.27 -8.66
CA VAL A 574 -17.34 -23.88 -9.75
C VAL A 574 -18.77 -23.40 -9.62
N MET A 575 -19.18 -22.48 -10.48
CA MET A 575 -20.58 -22.03 -10.53
C MET A 575 -21.52 -23.17 -10.96
N LEU A 576 -22.66 -23.29 -10.26
CA LEU A 576 -23.65 -24.30 -10.52
C LEU A 576 -24.87 -23.72 -11.25
N GLU A 577 -25.58 -24.59 -11.96
CA GLU A 577 -26.94 -24.30 -12.45
C GLU A 577 -27.93 -24.40 -11.28
N VAL A 578 -28.78 -23.39 -11.15
CA VAL A 578 -29.75 -23.25 -10.07
C VAL A 578 -31.08 -22.72 -10.61
N ASP A 579 -32.19 -23.17 -10.06
CA ASP A 579 -33.52 -22.66 -10.34
C ASP A 579 -34.24 -22.32 -9.02
N PRO A 580 -34.64 -21.03 -8.82
CA PRO A 580 -34.61 -19.91 -9.77
C PRO A 580 -33.23 -19.21 -9.85
N ALA A 581 -32.72 -19.02 -11.07
CA ALA A 581 -31.38 -18.43 -11.31
C ALA A 581 -31.37 -16.91 -11.17
N ASP A 582 -32.50 -16.26 -11.18
CA ASP A 582 -32.67 -14.80 -10.97
C ASP A 582 -32.74 -14.40 -9.48
N ALA A 583 -32.77 -15.37 -8.58
CA ALA A 583 -32.92 -15.15 -7.15
C ALA A 583 -31.83 -15.82 -6.29
N VAL A 584 -31.26 -16.91 -6.80
CA VAL A 584 -30.32 -17.73 -6.04
C VAL A 584 -28.99 -17.87 -6.76
N LEU A 585 -27.90 -17.66 -6.02
CA LEU A 585 -26.55 -18.00 -6.44
C LEU A 585 -26.13 -19.32 -5.78
N ALA A 586 -25.61 -20.27 -6.56
CA ALA A 586 -25.10 -21.53 -6.05
C ALA A 586 -23.75 -21.90 -6.69
N PHE A 587 -22.80 -22.38 -5.90
CA PHE A 587 -21.48 -22.78 -6.36
C PHE A 587 -20.84 -23.84 -5.46
N LEU A 588 -19.87 -24.55 -6.01
CA LEU A 588 -18.92 -25.37 -5.25
C LEU A 588 -17.61 -24.62 -5.04
N ARG A 589 -17.03 -24.84 -3.89
CA ARG A 589 -15.61 -24.62 -3.61
C ARG A 589 -15.00 -26.02 -3.49
N ARG A 590 -14.05 -26.34 -4.33
CA ARG A 590 -13.43 -27.67 -4.35
C ARG A 590 -11.92 -27.59 -4.61
N ASP A 591 -11.21 -28.48 -3.98
CA ASP A 591 -9.83 -28.76 -4.27
C ASP A 591 -9.73 -29.68 -5.50
N PRO A 592 -9.02 -29.27 -6.58
CA PRO A 592 -8.85 -30.12 -7.77
C PRO A 592 -8.16 -31.45 -7.49
N GLU A 593 -7.26 -31.48 -6.49
CA GLU A 593 -6.50 -32.66 -6.08
C GLU A 593 -7.34 -33.61 -5.20
N GLY A 594 -8.39 -33.08 -4.56
CA GLY A 594 -9.34 -33.85 -3.76
C GLY A 594 -8.90 -34.10 -2.32
N ASP A 595 -7.87 -33.45 -1.85
CA ASP A 595 -7.34 -33.58 -0.48
C ASP A 595 -8.18 -32.84 0.55
N VAL A 596 -8.96 -31.83 0.08
CA VAL A 596 -9.88 -31.05 0.89
C VAL A 596 -11.33 -31.40 0.58
N ALA A 597 -12.16 -31.57 1.62
CA ALA A 597 -13.59 -31.79 1.47
C ALA A 597 -14.26 -30.61 0.73
N PRO A 598 -15.01 -30.83 -0.36
CA PRO A 598 -15.64 -29.74 -1.09
C PRO A 598 -16.74 -29.07 -0.28
N ALA A 599 -17.00 -27.80 -0.53
CA ALA A 599 -18.12 -27.04 0.04
C ALA A 599 -19.14 -26.67 -1.04
N LEU A 600 -20.43 -26.88 -0.76
CA LEU A 600 -21.53 -26.35 -1.54
C LEU A 600 -22.11 -25.13 -0.85
N VAL A 601 -22.17 -24.03 -1.57
CA VAL A 601 -22.73 -22.75 -1.10
C VAL A 601 -24.00 -22.46 -1.91
N ALA A 602 -25.06 -22.02 -1.22
CA ALA A 602 -26.29 -21.54 -1.85
C ALA A 602 -26.80 -20.30 -1.08
N ILE A 603 -27.07 -19.24 -1.81
CA ILE A 603 -27.44 -17.93 -1.24
C ILE A 603 -28.64 -17.35 -1.98
N GLU A 604 -29.68 -17.01 -1.23
CA GLU A 604 -30.86 -16.30 -1.72
C GLU A 604 -30.65 -14.78 -1.61
N LEU A 605 -30.80 -14.06 -2.71
CA LEU A 605 -30.49 -12.65 -2.83
C LEU A 605 -31.70 -11.77 -3.21
N SER A 606 -32.89 -12.38 -3.46
CA SER A 606 -34.09 -11.63 -3.87
C SER A 606 -35.00 -11.19 -2.71
N GLY A 607 -34.76 -11.71 -1.52
CA GLY A 607 -35.57 -11.38 -0.34
C GLY A 607 -36.82 -12.26 -0.15
N GLU A 608 -36.93 -13.37 -0.86
CA GLU A 608 -38.05 -14.30 -0.71
C GLU A 608 -37.57 -15.71 -0.35
N ALA A 609 -38.31 -16.39 0.55
CA ALA A 609 -37.98 -17.78 0.87
C ALA A 609 -38.14 -18.67 -0.35
N ARG A 610 -37.13 -19.47 -0.66
CA ARG A 610 -37.08 -20.33 -1.88
C ARG A 610 -36.72 -21.77 -1.56
N ARG A 611 -37.10 -22.65 -2.49
CA ARG A 611 -36.59 -24.03 -2.56
C ARG A 611 -35.72 -24.14 -3.81
N ALA A 612 -34.42 -23.86 -3.65
CA ALA A 612 -33.47 -23.82 -4.76
C ALA A 612 -33.19 -25.24 -5.28
N ARG A 613 -33.39 -25.46 -6.56
CA ARG A 613 -33.01 -26.69 -7.27
C ARG A 613 -31.65 -26.50 -7.87
N ILE A 614 -30.65 -27.23 -7.40
CA ILE A 614 -29.24 -27.08 -7.75
C ILE A 614 -28.78 -28.34 -8.49
N THR A 615 -28.23 -28.19 -9.69
CA THR A 615 -27.65 -29.29 -10.47
C THR A 615 -26.22 -29.55 -9.99
N LEU A 616 -25.95 -30.76 -9.50
CA LEU A 616 -24.61 -31.16 -9.04
C LEU A 616 -23.86 -31.91 -10.15
N PRO A 617 -22.57 -31.57 -10.40
CA PRO A 617 -21.69 -32.41 -11.23
C PRO A 617 -21.59 -33.85 -10.72
N ALA A 618 -21.35 -34.81 -11.60
CA ALA A 618 -21.39 -36.23 -11.28
C ALA A 618 -20.41 -36.65 -10.15
N ASP A 619 -19.27 -36.01 -10.07
CA ASP A 619 -18.30 -36.19 -8.99
C ASP A 619 -18.83 -35.65 -7.65
N ALA A 620 -19.41 -34.47 -7.64
CA ALA A 620 -20.00 -33.86 -6.44
C ALA A 620 -21.21 -34.63 -5.92
N GLN A 621 -21.98 -35.31 -6.79
CA GLN A 621 -23.11 -36.13 -6.35
C GLN A 621 -22.71 -37.25 -5.38
N ARG A 622 -21.50 -37.79 -5.48
CA ARG A 622 -20.97 -38.80 -4.56
C ARG A 622 -20.59 -38.19 -3.22
N THR A 623 -19.89 -37.09 -3.22
CA THR A 623 -19.43 -36.40 -2.01
C THR A 623 -20.55 -35.81 -1.16
N PHE A 624 -21.67 -35.44 -1.82
CA PHE A 624 -22.90 -34.95 -1.19
C PHE A 624 -23.99 -36.03 -1.18
N GLY A 625 -23.63 -37.33 -0.99
CA GLY A 625 -24.53 -38.48 -1.09
C GLY A 625 -25.58 -38.65 0.03
N ALA A 626 -25.40 -38.03 1.20
CA ALA A 626 -26.28 -38.15 2.35
C ALA A 626 -27.66 -37.48 2.13
N ARG A 627 -28.68 -37.92 2.90
CA ARG A 627 -30.04 -37.32 2.87
C ARG A 627 -30.19 -36.10 3.77
N ALA A 628 -29.32 -35.94 4.78
CA ALA A 628 -29.27 -34.78 5.65
C ALA A 628 -27.85 -34.23 5.62
N TRP A 629 -27.74 -32.92 5.45
CA TRP A 629 -26.50 -32.20 5.38
C TRP A 629 -26.40 -31.28 6.59
N ARG A 630 -25.18 -31.08 7.09
CA ARG A 630 -24.91 -30.09 8.15
C ARG A 630 -24.61 -28.75 7.52
N ASP A 631 -25.45 -27.78 7.81
CA ASP A 631 -25.15 -26.38 7.47
C ASP A 631 -24.10 -25.84 8.42
N ARG A 632 -22.98 -25.41 7.86
CA ARG A 632 -21.83 -24.90 8.60
C ARG A 632 -22.02 -23.47 9.12
N LEU A 633 -22.95 -22.70 8.49
CA LEU A 633 -23.30 -21.35 8.92
C LEU A 633 -24.19 -21.35 10.17
N GLN A 634 -25.19 -22.23 10.23
CA GLN A 634 -26.18 -22.29 11.30
C GLN A 634 -25.90 -23.42 12.30
N ASP A 635 -24.94 -24.28 11.99
CA ASP A 635 -24.60 -25.50 12.74
C ASP A 635 -25.80 -26.43 12.94
N GLU A 636 -26.69 -26.54 11.93
CA GLU A 636 -27.90 -27.34 11.97
C GLU A 636 -27.94 -28.41 10.90
N ALA A 637 -28.72 -29.46 11.12
CA ALA A 637 -29.01 -30.49 10.12
C ALA A 637 -30.14 -30.02 9.20
N VAL A 638 -29.88 -30.04 7.90
CA VAL A 638 -30.85 -29.65 6.87
C VAL A 638 -31.24 -30.86 6.04
N SER A 639 -32.54 -31.16 5.96
CA SER A 639 -33.05 -32.17 5.07
C SER A 639 -33.08 -31.64 3.64
N VAL A 640 -32.40 -32.35 2.73
CA VAL A 640 -32.36 -32.02 1.32
C VAL A 640 -33.13 -33.09 0.54
N GLU A 641 -33.99 -32.65 -0.41
CA GLU A 641 -34.59 -33.56 -1.37
C GLU A 641 -33.61 -33.80 -2.51
N ARG A 642 -33.56 -35.06 -2.99
CA ARG A 642 -32.68 -35.44 -4.09
C ARG A 642 -33.51 -35.97 -5.25
N ARG A 643 -33.17 -35.53 -6.45
CA ARG A 643 -33.64 -36.06 -7.73
C ARG A 643 -32.41 -36.42 -8.56
N ALA A 644 -32.60 -37.15 -9.67
CA ALA A 644 -31.48 -37.59 -10.51
C ALA A 644 -30.56 -36.38 -10.91
N GLY A 645 -29.40 -36.29 -10.28
CA GLY A 645 -28.42 -35.21 -10.55
C GLY A 645 -28.69 -33.87 -9.87
N GLU A 646 -29.81 -33.71 -9.17
CA GLU A 646 -30.22 -32.45 -8.54
C GLU A 646 -30.43 -32.60 -7.04
N VAL A 647 -30.27 -31.49 -6.33
CA VAL A 647 -30.64 -31.34 -4.91
C VAL A 647 -31.54 -30.14 -4.74
N ILE A 648 -32.50 -30.24 -3.83
CA ILE A 648 -33.41 -29.13 -3.48
C ILE A 648 -33.07 -28.65 -2.08
N VAL A 649 -32.56 -27.42 -2.00
CA VAL A 649 -32.11 -26.77 -0.77
C VAL A 649 -33.13 -25.70 -0.34
N PRO A 650 -33.71 -25.79 0.89
CA PRO A 650 -34.56 -24.74 1.40
C PRO A 650 -33.70 -23.53 1.86
N LEU A 651 -34.05 -22.35 1.36
CA LEU A 651 -33.44 -21.08 1.73
C LEU A 651 -34.49 -20.12 2.30
N ALA A 652 -34.19 -19.47 3.40
CA ALA A 652 -34.98 -18.33 3.91
C ALA A 652 -34.79 -17.10 2.99
N ALA A 653 -35.65 -16.11 3.13
CA ALA A 653 -35.44 -14.81 2.54
C ALA A 653 -34.08 -14.27 2.95
N HIS A 654 -33.23 -13.86 1.99
CA HIS A 654 -31.84 -13.46 2.20
C HIS A 654 -31.00 -14.50 2.97
N GLY A 655 -31.34 -15.78 2.82
CA GLY A 655 -30.70 -16.88 3.53
C GLY A 655 -29.49 -17.43 2.76
N ALA A 656 -28.47 -17.82 3.51
CA ALA A 656 -27.32 -18.54 2.98
C ALA A 656 -27.15 -19.90 3.66
N ARG A 657 -26.61 -20.86 2.94
CA ARG A 657 -26.26 -22.21 3.42
C ARG A 657 -24.86 -22.59 2.92
N VAL A 658 -24.09 -23.19 3.79
CA VAL A 658 -22.77 -23.77 3.46
C VAL A 658 -22.74 -25.21 3.93
N PHE A 659 -22.63 -26.16 3.00
CA PHE A 659 -22.56 -27.58 3.28
C PHE A 659 -21.18 -28.12 2.93
N GLU A 660 -20.59 -28.87 3.84
CA GLU A 660 -19.30 -29.53 3.61
C GLU A 660 -19.57 -30.98 3.19
N GLY A 661 -18.99 -31.40 2.08
CA GLY A 661 -19.05 -32.75 1.57
C GLY A 661 -18.10 -33.71 2.29
N SER A 662 -18.05 -34.96 1.85
CA SER A 662 -17.04 -35.94 2.30
C SER A 662 -15.85 -35.93 1.35
N VAL A 663 -14.63 -36.13 1.90
CA VAL A 663 -13.45 -36.41 1.07
C VAL A 663 -13.65 -37.74 0.34
N ASP A 664 -13.52 -37.73 -0.98
CA ASP A 664 -13.56 -38.97 -1.77
C ASP A 664 -12.22 -39.69 -1.59
N ARG A 665 -12.12 -40.53 -0.55
CA ARG A 665 -10.94 -41.40 -0.37
C ARG A 665 -10.94 -42.44 -1.48
N ARG A 666 -10.22 -42.18 -2.57
CA ARG A 666 -9.93 -43.13 -3.63
C ARG A 666 -9.01 -44.25 -3.17
#